data_8dbe212144f2d500456ae2d221592347
#
_entry.id   8dbe212144f2d500456ae2d221592347
#
_cell.length_a   1.000
_cell.length_b   1.000
_cell.length_c   1.000
_cell.angle_alpha   90.00
_cell.angle_beta   90.00
_cell.angle_gamma   90.00
#
_symmetry.space_group_name_H-M   'P 1'
#
loop_
_entity.id
_entity.type
_entity.pdbx_description
1 polymer ?
#
loop_
_entity_poly.entity_id
_entity_poly.type
_entity_poly.pdbx_seq_one_letter_code
_entity_poly.pdbx_strand_id
1 'polypeptide(L)'
;MKKWMAMAAALALVGAAVPHGFAENVYTPGTYAAQAKGLGGVVSVSVTFDEKGMTDVRVEAPDETSGIGSVAAEKLPAAILNAQSAQVDTVSGATFTSKAVISAVEDCIAQASGQNTEAVVKMAPGTYTGKGLGFRISEPLTVNVTVDEEKITAIEVDEVNTSEKPALLQTVVDRMIPRMIEHQSIAVDAITGATASSNGVRQAVEDALTQALTAGGSDASAIKAFQTIPEKNNETIELNTQVLVVGMGGSGTAAALSAAQNGLSVLAIDKAGKFGGTSVLTSGPMALNVPSQVEAEIADWTDPVTKEKRTKAAGENLIDAEALYQDWLSYTTYEGKQQAKEEMVRLMIDESGYTDDWLTQFGFSFDTASTFAGNSWCAYTPITGKKALTEGYYTEAYKRFQELGGTYLLETEGYDLIHEDGKVTGILARSTADGTEYVIHADAVILATGGFAGSAEMEEKYFENTYYPIKGAWKMFGMQQNDGKMIQAALDDGAGTYNISVPPMVHVGGVDGFLPGYPTHEIEGQMGVATGRPAVWSEGDLPLNMAISSNVLAVGKDAKRYTSETALSMFNPWISGPHFYTIYGSDQVAKIASEGFDEVPYGPSTSYLGYGTSIPANTPIANADEILDAAIEAGYVYKAGSIEELAEKMGLDGTVLAETVKNYNGYCETGVDEEFGKDAKYLVPVTGETYYGIVGSSYCYST
;
A
#
# COMPACT_ATOMS: atom_id res chain seq x y z
N MET A 1 -0.53 -56.21 -20.40
CA MET A 1 -0.75 -56.03 -21.86
C MET A 1 -1.53 -54.73 -22.01
N LYS A 2 -1.05 -53.75 -22.48
CA LYS A 2 -0.62 -53.03 -23.63
C LYS A 2 -0.01 -51.70 -23.24
N LYS A 3 1.26 -51.54 -23.60
CA LYS A 3 2.01 -50.32 -23.69
C LYS A 3 1.40 -49.36 -24.71
N TRP A 4 1.41 -48.07 -24.46
CA TRP A 4 1.43 -47.07 -25.51
C TRP A 4 2.66 -46.21 -25.33
N MET A 5 3.58 -46.36 -26.28
CA MET A 5 4.72 -45.49 -26.50
C MET A 5 4.27 -44.26 -27.28
N ALA A 6 4.59 -43.07 -26.81
CA ALA A 6 4.56 -41.89 -27.64
C ALA A 6 5.93 -41.70 -28.28
N MET A 7 5.95 -41.65 -29.58
CA MET A 7 7.12 -41.52 -30.44
C MET A 7 7.39 -40.02 -30.68
N ALA A 8 8.53 -39.55 -30.22
CA ALA A 8 9.06 -38.23 -30.61
C ALA A 8 9.66 -38.34 -32.01
N ALA A 9 9.07 -37.66 -32.99
CA ALA A 9 9.64 -37.49 -34.32
C ALA A 9 10.48 -36.22 -34.35
N ALA A 10 11.81 -36.36 -34.33
CA ALA A 10 12.71 -35.33 -34.66
C ALA A 10 12.76 -35.12 -36.18
N LEU A 11 12.19 -34.02 -36.67
CA LEU A 11 12.39 -33.58 -38.05
C LEU A 11 13.60 -32.67 -38.09
N ALA A 12 14.74 -33.16 -38.57
CA ALA A 12 15.88 -32.33 -38.97
C ALA A 12 15.53 -31.68 -40.31
N LEU A 13 15.16 -30.40 -40.28
CA LEU A 13 15.12 -29.54 -41.48
C LEU A 13 16.49 -28.92 -41.63
N VAL A 14 17.26 -29.40 -42.63
CA VAL A 14 18.37 -28.67 -43.21
C VAL A 14 17.76 -27.57 -44.04
N GLY A 15 17.57 -26.40 -43.44
CA GLY A 15 17.18 -25.18 -44.13
C GLY A 15 18.43 -24.44 -44.58
N ALA A 16 18.57 -24.26 -45.89
CA ALA A 16 19.53 -23.34 -46.47
C ALA A 16 19.35 -21.95 -45.83
N ALA A 17 20.45 -21.39 -45.31
CA ALA A 17 20.51 -20.01 -44.86
C ALA A 17 20.20 -19.08 -46.02
N VAL A 18 18.99 -18.61 -46.15
CA VAL A 18 18.67 -17.41 -46.90
C VAL A 18 19.17 -16.26 -46.04
N PRO A 19 20.06 -15.39 -46.52
CA PRO A 19 20.40 -14.20 -45.79
C PRO A 19 19.11 -13.37 -45.70
N HIS A 20 18.50 -13.29 -44.51
CA HIS A 20 17.55 -12.26 -44.21
C HIS A 20 18.34 -10.95 -44.21
N GLY A 21 18.27 -10.24 -45.34
CA GLY A 21 18.62 -8.83 -45.34
C GLY A 21 17.72 -8.21 -44.28
N PHE A 22 18.35 -7.72 -43.22
CA PHE A 22 17.68 -6.76 -42.33
C PHE A 22 17.29 -5.59 -43.27
N ALA A 23 15.99 -5.38 -43.46
CA ALA A 23 15.54 -4.12 -44.00
C ALA A 23 16.09 -3.09 -43.03
N GLU A 24 16.98 -2.21 -43.46
CA GLU A 24 17.45 -1.07 -42.71
C GLU A 24 16.18 -0.28 -42.37
N ASN A 25 15.75 -0.29 -41.11
CA ASN A 25 14.72 0.60 -40.63
C ASN A 25 15.27 2.01 -40.78
N VAL A 26 14.82 2.73 -41.79
CA VAL A 26 15.20 4.12 -42.00
C VAL A 26 14.30 4.97 -41.17
N TYR A 27 14.84 5.47 -40.06
CA TYR A 27 14.14 6.43 -39.22
C TYR A 27 14.39 7.85 -39.75
N THR A 28 13.40 8.70 -39.58
CA THR A 28 13.58 10.15 -39.75
C THR A 28 14.33 10.66 -38.52
N PRO A 29 15.56 11.22 -38.70
CA PRO A 29 16.31 11.73 -37.55
C PRO A 29 15.57 12.83 -36.82
N GLY A 30 15.56 12.75 -35.49
CA GLY A 30 14.88 13.71 -34.63
C GLY A 30 14.58 13.15 -33.25
N THR A 31 14.07 13.99 -32.37
CA THR A 31 13.56 13.57 -31.07
C THR A 31 12.03 13.53 -31.11
N TYR A 32 11.49 12.40 -30.79
CA TYR A 32 10.05 12.13 -30.76
C TYR A 32 9.60 11.92 -29.33
N ALA A 33 8.43 12.42 -28.97
CA ALA A 33 7.88 12.29 -27.64
C ALA A 33 6.49 11.64 -27.68
N ALA A 34 6.23 10.82 -26.70
CA ALA A 34 4.94 10.20 -26.48
C ALA A 34 4.65 10.04 -24.99
N GLN A 35 3.39 9.83 -24.66
CA GLN A 35 2.93 9.66 -23.30
C GLN A 35 2.04 8.43 -23.20
N ALA A 36 2.11 7.74 -22.05
CA ALA A 36 1.20 6.66 -21.73
C ALA A 36 0.83 6.70 -20.25
N LYS A 37 -0.31 6.14 -19.89
CA LYS A 37 -0.76 6.09 -18.49
C LYS A 37 -0.11 4.95 -17.76
N GLY A 38 0.63 5.27 -16.69
CA GLY A 38 1.20 4.32 -15.74
C GLY A 38 0.25 3.97 -14.61
N LEU A 39 0.81 3.51 -13.48
CA LEU A 39 0.06 3.16 -12.28
C LEU A 39 -0.42 4.43 -11.55
N GLY A 40 0.47 5.34 -11.24
CA GLY A 40 0.21 6.56 -10.48
C GLY A 40 -0.16 7.73 -11.37
N GLY A 41 0.54 7.91 -12.48
CA GLY A 41 0.40 9.09 -13.32
C GLY A 41 0.69 8.88 -14.80
N VAL A 42 0.97 9.97 -15.47
CA VAL A 42 1.41 9.98 -16.87
C VAL A 42 2.91 9.72 -16.92
N VAL A 43 3.31 8.77 -17.74
CA VAL A 43 4.71 8.49 -18.08
C VAL A 43 5.00 9.17 -19.40
N SER A 44 5.93 10.10 -19.40
CA SER A 44 6.41 10.81 -20.60
C SER A 44 7.71 10.21 -21.08
N VAL A 45 7.79 9.90 -22.36
CA VAL A 45 9.00 9.32 -22.96
C VAL A 45 9.43 10.20 -24.13
N SER A 46 10.74 10.44 -24.24
CA SER A 46 11.35 11.03 -25.43
C SER A 46 12.47 10.12 -25.95
N VAL A 47 12.41 9.82 -27.24
CA VAL A 47 13.40 8.99 -27.95
C VAL A 47 14.02 9.78 -29.07
N THR A 48 15.34 9.83 -29.11
CA THR A 48 16.10 10.45 -30.20
C THR A 48 16.58 9.39 -31.18
N PHE A 49 16.30 9.59 -32.46
CA PHE A 49 16.70 8.71 -33.55
C PHE A 49 17.71 9.39 -34.49
N ASP A 50 18.64 8.63 -34.99
CA ASP A 50 19.33 8.89 -36.24
C ASP A 50 18.74 8.01 -37.35
N GLU A 51 19.35 8.04 -38.56
CA GLU A 51 18.87 7.22 -39.70
C GLU A 51 18.95 5.69 -39.44
N LYS A 52 19.69 5.25 -38.41
CA LYS A 52 20.01 3.84 -38.16
C LYS A 52 19.29 3.27 -36.92
N GLY A 53 18.93 4.10 -35.97
CA GLY A 53 18.31 3.63 -34.73
C GLY A 53 18.18 4.67 -33.66
N MET A 54 17.87 4.22 -32.46
CA MET A 54 17.73 5.04 -31.26
C MET A 54 19.11 5.45 -30.73
N THR A 55 19.30 6.73 -30.44
CA THR A 55 20.53 7.30 -29.88
C THR A 55 20.38 7.76 -28.44
N ASP A 56 19.16 8.07 -28.00
CA ASP A 56 18.87 8.44 -26.61
C ASP A 56 17.42 8.05 -26.25
N VAL A 57 17.18 7.66 -25.01
CA VAL A 57 15.87 7.37 -24.44
C VAL A 57 15.77 8.01 -23.07
N ARG A 58 14.75 8.85 -22.84
CA ARG A 58 14.50 9.50 -21.56
C ARG A 58 13.06 9.22 -21.13
N VAL A 59 12.91 8.96 -19.83
CA VAL A 59 11.63 8.68 -19.21
C VAL A 59 11.44 9.63 -18.03
N GLU A 60 10.30 10.29 -17.98
CA GLU A 60 9.85 11.11 -16.88
C GLU A 60 8.54 10.51 -16.34
N ALA A 61 8.52 10.17 -15.06
CA ALA A 61 7.39 9.50 -14.41
C ALA A 61 7.23 10.04 -12.95
N PRO A 62 6.97 11.34 -12.77
CA PRO A 62 7.01 12.00 -11.46
C PRO A 62 5.92 11.50 -10.49
N ASP A 63 4.78 11.04 -11.02
CA ASP A 63 3.63 10.61 -10.23
C ASP A 63 3.61 9.09 -10.01
N GLU A 64 4.65 8.39 -10.45
CA GLU A 64 4.77 6.95 -10.25
C GLU A 64 5.26 6.61 -8.82
N THR A 65 4.87 5.45 -8.35
CA THR A 65 5.24 4.98 -6.99
C THR A 65 6.75 4.98 -6.80
N SER A 66 7.21 5.76 -5.83
CA SER A 66 8.63 5.81 -5.46
C SER A 66 9.13 4.42 -5.02
N GLY A 67 10.34 4.06 -5.45
CA GLY A 67 10.96 2.77 -5.16
C GLY A 67 10.38 1.58 -5.96
N ILE A 68 9.30 1.79 -6.73
CA ILE A 68 8.68 0.76 -7.60
C ILE A 68 8.62 1.28 -9.03
N GLY A 69 7.71 2.19 -9.34
CA GLY A 69 7.58 2.78 -10.69
C GLY A 69 8.79 3.60 -11.08
N SER A 70 9.37 4.34 -10.16
CA SER A 70 10.63 5.07 -10.38
C SER A 70 11.79 4.16 -10.81
N VAL A 71 11.85 2.93 -10.28
CA VAL A 71 12.87 1.94 -10.68
C VAL A 71 12.69 1.49 -12.14
N ALA A 72 11.44 1.36 -12.62
CA ALA A 72 11.18 1.07 -14.02
C ALA A 72 11.59 2.23 -14.91
N ALA A 73 11.27 3.48 -14.53
CA ALA A 73 11.66 4.68 -15.25
C ALA A 73 13.18 4.84 -15.36
N GLU A 74 13.93 4.41 -14.34
CA GLU A 74 15.41 4.44 -14.33
C GLU A 74 16.03 3.33 -15.18
N LYS A 75 15.52 2.08 -15.09
CA LYS A 75 16.17 0.90 -15.72
C LYS A 75 15.81 0.71 -17.17
N LEU A 76 14.58 0.98 -17.58
CA LEU A 76 14.09 0.70 -18.93
C LEU A 76 14.77 1.51 -20.03
N PRO A 77 15.14 2.79 -19.86
CA PRO A 77 15.85 3.54 -20.90
C PRO A 77 17.10 2.84 -21.44
N ALA A 78 17.93 2.34 -20.52
CA ALA A 78 19.15 1.62 -20.91
C ALA A 78 18.85 0.28 -21.60
N ALA A 79 17.86 -0.47 -21.13
CA ALA A 79 17.45 -1.74 -21.74
C ALA A 79 16.90 -1.55 -23.15
N ILE A 80 16.04 -0.56 -23.36
CA ILE A 80 15.44 -0.21 -24.66
C ILE A 80 16.51 0.26 -25.64
N LEU A 81 17.40 1.15 -25.20
CA LEU A 81 18.50 1.66 -26.04
C LEU A 81 19.45 0.54 -26.45
N ASN A 82 19.79 -0.37 -25.55
CA ASN A 82 20.66 -1.53 -25.87
C ASN A 82 19.97 -2.51 -26.81
N ALA A 83 18.69 -2.77 -26.64
CA ALA A 83 17.91 -3.65 -27.50
C ALA A 83 17.57 -3.03 -28.85
N GLN A 84 17.66 -1.70 -29.00
CA GLN A 84 17.16 -0.96 -30.16
C GLN A 84 15.70 -1.31 -30.49
N SER A 85 14.88 -1.54 -29.44
CA SER A 85 13.53 -2.06 -29.55
C SER A 85 12.73 -1.74 -28.28
N ALA A 86 11.42 -1.57 -28.41
CA ALA A 86 10.49 -1.54 -27.29
C ALA A 86 10.22 -2.93 -26.70
N GLN A 87 10.63 -4.01 -27.36
CA GLN A 87 10.43 -5.39 -26.88
C GLN A 87 11.51 -5.74 -25.85
N VAL A 88 11.29 -5.26 -24.64
CA VAL A 88 12.12 -5.54 -23.46
C VAL A 88 11.26 -6.10 -22.34
N ASP A 89 11.87 -6.80 -21.40
CA ASP A 89 11.18 -7.33 -20.23
C ASP A 89 10.71 -6.20 -19.30
N THR A 90 9.58 -6.40 -18.68
CA THR A 90 9.08 -5.48 -17.64
C THR A 90 9.89 -5.63 -16.37
N VAL A 91 10.02 -4.54 -15.61
CA VAL A 91 10.67 -4.56 -14.29
C VAL A 91 9.72 -5.24 -13.30
N SER A 92 10.21 -6.27 -12.62
CA SER A 92 9.44 -7.00 -11.62
C SER A 92 8.90 -6.05 -10.54
N GLY A 93 7.63 -6.20 -10.19
CA GLY A 93 6.92 -5.31 -9.27
C GLY A 93 6.44 -3.98 -9.85
N ALA A 94 6.99 -3.54 -11.00
CA ALA A 94 6.64 -2.27 -11.66
C ALA A 94 6.02 -2.47 -13.05
N THR A 95 5.20 -3.50 -13.22
CA THR A 95 4.65 -3.93 -14.51
C THR A 95 3.85 -2.84 -15.23
N PHE A 96 3.06 -2.04 -14.49
CA PHE A 96 2.25 -0.97 -15.08
C PHE A 96 3.10 0.16 -15.65
N THR A 97 4.03 0.68 -14.86
CA THR A 97 4.96 1.71 -15.31
C THR A 97 5.81 1.20 -16.48
N SER A 98 6.26 -0.06 -16.40
CA SER A 98 7.03 -0.68 -17.49
C SER A 98 6.24 -0.75 -18.80
N LYS A 99 4.98 -1.17 -18.74
CA LYS A 99 4.09 -1.19 -19.92
C LYS A 99 3.84 0.20 -20.50
N ALA A 100 3.67 1.21 -19.63
CA ALA A 100 3.51 2.60 -20.06
C ALA A 100 4.77 3.11 -20.78
N VAL A 101 5.97 2.85 -20.24
CA VAL A 101 7.25 3.19 -20.90
C VAL A 101 7.34 2.50 -22.26
N ILE A 102 7.10 1.19 -22.32
CA ILE A 102 7.18 0.39 -23.56
C ILE A 102 6.21 0.93 -24.61
N SER A 103 4.95 1.17 -24.24
CA SER A 103 3.93 1.72 -25.14
C SER A 103 4.31 3.09 -25.70
N ALA A 104 4.80 4.00 -24.85
CA ALA A 104 5.25 5.32 -25.30
C ALA A 104 6.48 5.23 -26.21
N VAL A 105 7.41 4.30 -25.97
CA VAL A 105 8.54 4.05 -26.89
C VAL A 105 8.07 3.52 -28.25
N GLU A 106 7.09 2.60 -28.26
CA GLU A 106 6.48 2.11 -29.52
C GLU A 106 5.90 3.26 -30.35
N ASP A 107 5.23 4.20 -29.68
CA ASP A 107 4.66 5.39 -30.36
C ASP A 107 5.77 6.30 -30.91
N CYS A 108 6.87 6.51 -30.19
CA CYS A 108 8.03 7.23 -30.69
C CYS A 108 8.66 6.54 -31.90
N ILE A 109 8.77 5.19 -31.90
CA ILE A 109 9.24 4.39 -33.02
C ILE A 109 8.31 4.55 -34.25
N ALA A 110 7.00 4.47 -34.05
CA ALA A 110 6.01 4.64 -35.11
C ALA A 110 6.09 6.05 -35.74
N GLN A 111 6.24 7.09 -34.91
CA GLN A 111 6.46 8.46 -35.40
C GLN A 111 7.74 8.58 -36.23
N ALA A 112 8.87 8.07 -35.73
CA ALA A 112 10.16 8.15 -36.41
C ALA A 112 10.21 7.35 -37.73
N SER A 113 9.48 6.24 -37.81
CA SER A 113 9.39 5.38 -38.99
C SER A 113 8.31 5.82 -39.99
N GLY A 114 7.54 6.86 -39.68
CA GLY A 114 6.44 7.32 -40.54
C GLY A 114 5.26 6.34 -40.64
N GLN A 115 5.17 5.39 -39.71
CA GLN A 115 4.14 4.34 -39.66
C GLN A 115 2.92 4.76 -38.84
N ASN A 116 2.61 6.05 -38.76
CA ASN A 116 1.42 6.56 -38.08
C ASN A 116 0.18 6.17 -38.86
N THR A 117 -0.23 4.92 -38.84
CA THR A 117 -1.51 4.45 -39.35
C THR A 117 -2.53 4.55 -38.21
N GLU A 118 -3.50 5.45 -38.30
CA GLU A 118 -4.68 5.37 -37.46
C GLU A 118 -5.29 3.97 -37.63
N ALA A 119 -5.27 3.16 -36.56
CA ALA A 119 -5.90 1.86 -36.58
C ALA A 119 -7.40 2.03 -36.80
N VAL A 120 -7.98 1.33 -37.76
CA VAL A 120 -9.42 1.33 -37.96
C VAL A 120 -10.07 0.65 -36.77
N VAL A 121 -10.74 1.42 -35.92
CA VAL A 121 -11.51 0.92 -34.80
C VAL A 121 -12.82 0.35 -35.31
N LYS A 122 -13.02 -0.94 -35.13
CA LYS A 122 -14.29 -1.61 -35.35
C LYS A 122 -14.48 -2.68 -34.31
N MET A 123 -15.46 -2.50 -33.47
CA MET A 123 -15.88 -3.49 -32.46
C MET A 123 -17.10 -4.27 -32.97
N ALA A 124 -17.24 -5.51 -32.53
CA ALA A 124 -18.53 -6.18 -32.67
C ALA A 124 -19.46 -5.71 -31.55
N PRO A 125 -20.65 -5.15 -31.86
CA PRO A 125 -21.58 -4.72 -30.82
C PRO A 125 -21.98 -5.86 -29.88
N GLY A 126 -21.99 -5.58 -28.59
CA GLY A 126 -22.33 -6.57 -27.56
C GLY A 126 -21.76 -6.21 -26.19
N THR A 127 -21.94 -7.12 -25.23
CA THR A 127 -21.37 -7.03 -23.89
C THR A 127 -20.24 -8.05 -23.75
N TYR A 128 -19.08 -7.59 -23.34
CA TYR A 128 -17.87 -8.38 -23.16
C TYR A 128 -17.44 -8.35 -21.70
N THR A 129 -17.03 -9.50 -21.19
CA THR A 129 -16.59 -9.63 -19.80
C THR A 129 -15.07 -9.65 -19.75
N GLY A 130 -14.49 -8.68 -19.09
CA GLY A 130 -13.05 -8.59 -18.85
C GLY A 130 -12.68 -8.79 -17.39
N LYS A 131 -11.41 -9.11 -17.14
CA LYS A 131 -10.84 -9.35 -15.82
C LYS A 131 -9.63 -8.48 -15.57
N GLY A 132 -9.50 -7.98 -14.32
CA GLY A 132 -8.37 -7.16 -13.92
C GLY A 132 -7.98 -7.41 -12.47
N LEU A 133 -6.71 -7.17 -12.14
CA LEU A 133 -6.16 -7.35 -10.80
C LEU A 133 -6.23 -6.00 -10.05
N GLY A 134 -7.08 -5.93 -9.05
CA GLY A 134 -7.26 -4.76 -8.22
C GLY A 134 -6.53 -4.85 -6.89
N PHE A 135 -7.25 -4.55 -5.81
CA PHE A 135 -6.71 -4.58 -4.45
C PHE A 135 -6.23 -5.97 -4.02
N ARG A 136 -6.89 -7.02 -4.49
CA ARG A 136 -6.51 -8.40 -4.24
C ARG A 136 -6.07 -9.08 -5.53
N ILE A 137 -4.76 -9.28 -5.65
CA ILE A 137 -4.14 -9.83 -6.85
C ILE A 137 -4.38 -11.32 -7.07
N SER A 138 -4.82 -12.05 -6.05
CA SER A 138 -5.19 -13.48 -6.17
C SER A 138 -6.58 -13.71 -6.75
N GLU A 139 -7.45 -12.69 -6.74
CA GLU A 139 -8.83 -12.81 -7.22
C GLU A 139 -9.14 -11.64 -8.15
N PRO A 140 -9.12 -11.83 -9.47
CA PRO A 140 -9.44 -10.77 -10.42
C PRO A 140 -10.87 -10.25 -10.21
N LEU A 141 -11.04 -8.93 -10.24
CA LEU A 141 -12.37 -8.34 -10.38
C LEU A 141 -12.87 -8.52 -11.82
N THR A 142 -14.18 -8.56 -11.98
CA THR A 142 -14.84 -8.78 -13.26
C THR A 142 -15.65 -7.54 -13.64
N VAL A 143 -15.51 -7.12 -14.91
CA VAL A 143 -16.23 -5.97 -15.48
C VAL A 143 -16.93 -6.39 -16.76
N ASN A 144 -18.18 -5.99 -16.92
CA ASN A 144 -18.93 -6.14 -18.15
C ASN A 144 -18.93 -4.80 -18.93
N VAL A 145 -18.38 -4.80 -20.13
CA VAL A 145 -18.31 -3.64 -21.00
C VAL A 145 -19.26 -3.84 -22.19
N THR A 146 -20.21 -2.95 -22.34
CA THR A 146 -21.11 -2.94 -23.50
C THR A 146 -20.62 -1.91 -24.51
N VAL A 147 -20.48 -2.34 -25.76
CA VAL A 147 -20.00 -1.50 -26.86
C VAL A 147 -20.96 -1.53 -28.05
N ASP A 148 -20.95 -0.47 -28.83
CA ASP A 148 -21.42 -0.47 -30.22
C ASP A 148 -20.24 -0.67 -31.20
N GLU A 149 -20.35 -0.34 -32.46
CA GLU A 149 -19.28 -0.55 -33.45
C GLU A 149 -18.03 0.31 -33.18
N GLU A 150 -18.18 1.45 -32.47
CA GLU A 150 -17.12 2.46 -32.32
C GLU A 150 -16.89 2.90 -30.85
N LYS A 151 -17.89 2.72 -29.98
CA LYS A 151 -17.91 3.36 -28.65
C LYS A 151 -18.21 2.41 -27.50
N ILE A 152 -17.71 2.74 -26.34
CA ILE A 152 -18.12 2.20 -25.05
C ILE A 152 -19.46 2.84 -24.68
N THR A 153 -20.50 2.03 -24.48
CA THR A 153 -21.83 2.51 -24.11
C THR A 153 -22.20 2.28 -22.65
N ALA A 154 -21.61 1.25 -22.00
CA ALA A 154 -21.75 1.00 -20.56
C ALA A 154 -20.55 0.21 -20.02
N ILE A 155 -20.27 0.42 -18.74
CA ILE A 155 -19.29 -0.34 -17.96
C ILE A 155 -19.95 -0.68 -16.63
N GLU A 156 -20.08 -1.97 -16.32
CA GLU A 156 -20.69 -2.48 -15.11
C GLU A 156 -19.70 -3.40 -14.38
N VAL A 157 -19.46 -3.13 -13.09
CA VAL A 157 -18.56 -3.95 -12.26
C VAL A 157 -19.39 -5.01 -11.51
N ASP A 158 -18.89 -6.25 -11.45
CA ASP A 158 -19.48 -7.28 -10.59
C ASP A 158 -19.08 -7.02 -9.14
N GLU A 159 -19.89 -6.22 -8.44
CA GLU A 159 -19.65 -5.85 -7.04
C GLU A 159 -19.89 -7.01 -6.06
N VAL A 160 -20.55 -8.07 -6.48
CA VAL A 160 -20.89 -9.23 -5.63
C VAL A 160 -19.74 -10.21 -5.54
N ASN A 161 -19.09 -10.49 -6.67
CA ASN A 161 -18.03 -11.49 -6.78
C ASN A 161 -16.65 -10.85 -6.91
N THR A 162 -16.38 -9.82 -6.12
CA THR A 162 -15.10 -9.13 -6.13
C THR A 162 -14.44 -9.15 -4.75
N SER A 163 -13.13 -9.24 -4.71
CA SER A 163 -12.32 -9.10 -3.49
C SER A 163 -12.05 -7.64 -3.13
N GLU A 164 -12.52 -6.71 -3.95
CA GLU A 164 -12.36 -5.28 -3.73
C GLU A 164 -13.11 -4.82 -2.47
N LYS A 165 -12.58 -3.80 -1.81
CA LYS A 165 -13.30 -3.15 -0.71
C LYS A 165 -14.51 -2.39 -1.28
N PRO A 166 -15.74 -2.66 -0.81
CA PRO A 166 -16.94 -2.07 -1.41
C PRO A 166 -16.89 -0.55 -1.55
N ALA A 167 -16.46 0.16 -0.51
CA ALA A 167 -16.42 1.62 -0.55
C ALA A 167 -15.35 2.19 -1.50
N LEU A 168 -14.20 1.51 -1.66
CA LEU A 168 -13.19 1.89 -2.64
C LEU A 168 -13.68 1.65 -4.05
N LEU A 169 -14.26 0.47 -4.29
CA LEU A 169 -14.83 0.12 -5.59
C LEU A 169 -15.96 1.06 -5.98
N GLN A 170 -16.88 1.36 -5.04
CA GLN A 170 -17.97 2.31 -5.28
C GLN A 170 -17.47 3.68 -5.71
N THR A 171 -16.39 4.18 -5.10
CA THR A 171 -15.79 5.46 -5.50
C THR A 171 -15.28 5.42 -6.94
N VAL A 172 -14.73 4.29 -7.40
CA VAL A 172 -14.31 4.08 -8.80
C VAL A 172 -15.51 4.04 -9.74
N VAL A 173 -16.56 3.31 -9.33
CA VAL A 173 -17.83 3.21 -10.10
C VAL A 173 -18.46 4.59 -10.28
N ASP A 174 -18.54 5.38 -9.22
CA ASP A 174 -19.23 6.68 -9.23
C ASP A 174 -18.44 7.78 -9.98
N ARG A 175 -17.12 7.69 -10.02
CA ARG A 175 -16.26 8.79 -10.49
C ARG A 175 -15.43 8.45 -11.73
N MET A 176 -14.74 7.30 -11.74
CA MET A 176 -13.83 6.96 -12.82
C MET A 176 -14.55 6.38 -14.03
N ILE A 177 -15.52 5.48 -13.83
CA ILE A 177 -16.26 4.84 -14.91
C ILE A 177 -17.02 5.88 -15.79
N PRO A 178 -17.74 6.88 -15.23
CA PRO A 178 -18.34 7.92 -16.06
C PRO A 178 -17.33 8.65 -16.95
N ARG A 179 -16.13 8.95 -16.44
CA ARG A 179 -15.06 9.60 -17.21
C ARG A 179 -14.54 8.71 -18.34
N MET A 180 -14.40 7.39 -18.11
CA MET A 180 -14.01 6.44 -19.17
C MET A 180 -15.02 6.45 -20.33
N ILE A 181 -16.32 6.48 -20.01
CA ILE A 181 -17.38 6.51 -21.01
C ILE A 181 -17.42 7.88 -21.71
N GLU A 182 -17.32 8.97 -20.98
CA GLU A 182 -17.34 10.33 -21.52
C GLU A 182 -16.18 10.57 -22.49
N HIS A 183 -14.96 10.23 -22.09
CA HIS A 183 -13.75 10.43 -22.89
C HIS A 183 -13.47 9.29 -23.86
N GLN A 184 -14.26 8.22 -23.84
CA GLN A 184 -13.99 7.00 -24.62
C GLN A 184 -12.54 6.51 -24.42
N SER A 185 -12.08 6.53 -23.17
CA SER A 185 -10.69 6.23 -22.82
C SER A 185 -10.56 5.51 -21.49
N ILE A 186 -9.68 4.52 -21.47
CA ILE A 186 -9.23 3.86 -20.24
C ILE A 186 -8.08 4.62 -19.55
N ALA A 187 -7.49 5.61 -20.24
CA ALA A 187 -6.35 6.39 -19.72
C ALA A 187 -6.77 7.58 -18.84
N VAL A 188 -8.00 7.58 -18.31
CA VAL A 188 -8.44 8.55 -17.29
C VAL A 188 -7.64 8.38 -15.99
N ASP A 189 -7.57 9.42 -15.16
CA ASP A 189 -6.85 9.35 -13.90
C ASP A 189 -7.48 8.33 -12.93
N ALA A 190 -6.63 7.63 -12.21
CA ALA A 190 -7.06 6.76 -11.12
C ALA A 190 -7.58 7.61 -9.96
N ILE A 191 -8.56 7.10 -9.23
CA ILE A 191 -9.09 7.79 -8.06
C ILE A 191 -8.09 7.68 -6.92
N THR A 192 -7.58 8.81 -6.46
CA THR A 192 -6.69 8.87 -5.30
C THR A 192 -7.37 8.26 -4.07
N GLY A 193 -6.67 7.38 -3.39
CA GLY A 193 -7.21 6.58 -2.28
C GLY A 193 -7.92 5.28 -2.71
N ALA A 194 -8.14 5.07 -4.04
CA ALA A 194 -8.69 3.84 -4.60
C ALA A 194 -7.88 3.35 -5.82
N THR A 195 -6.57 3.63 -5.85
CA THR A 195 -5.69 3.41 -7.01
C THR A 195 -5.65 1.94 -7.44
N ALA A 196 -5.58 1.00 -6.51
CA ALA A 196 -5.57 -0.43 -6.82
C ALA A 196 -6.87 -0.85 -7.52
N SER A 197 -8.04 -0.50 -6.96
CA SER A 197 -9.34 -0.79 -7.58
C SER A 197 -9.50 -0.08 -8.93
N SER A 198 -9.04 1.16 -9.06
CA SER A 198 -9.02 1.90 -10.32
C SER A 198 -8.24 1.16 -11.41
N ASN A 199 -7.05 0.68 -11.09
CA ASN A 199 -6.22 -0.07 -12.03
C ASN A 199 -6.80 -1.44 -12.38
N GLY A 200 -7.42 -2.12 -11.40
CA GLY A 200 -8.14 -3.37 -11.66
C GLY A 200 -9.30 -3.18 -12.64
N VAL A 201 -10.11 -2.12 -12.45
CA VAL A 201 -11.19 -1.77 -13.38
C VAL A 201 -10.64 -1.41 -14.76
N ARG A 202 -9.55 -0.61 -14.82
CA ARG A 202 -8.90 -0.26 -16.08
C ARG A 202 -8.45 -1.48 -16.87
N GLN A 203 -7.77 -2.43 -16.23
CA GLN A 203 -7.34 -3.67 -16.87
C GLN A 203 -8.52 -4.52 -17.37
N ALA A 204 -9.57 -4.64 -16.56
CA ALA A 204 -10.74 -5.40 -16.95
C ALA A 204 -11.47 -4.77 -18.14
N VAL A 205 -11.55 -3.44 -18.19
CA VAL A 205 -12.11 -2.73 -19.35
C VAL A 205 -11.23 -2.91 -20.59
N GLU A 206 -9.90 -2.84 -20.45
CA GLU A 206 -8.96 -3.10 -21.54
C GLU A 206 -9.11 -4.52 -22.12
N ASP A 207 -9.21 -5.52 -21.24
CA ASP A 207 -9.44 -6.91 -21.64
C ASP A 207 -10.75 -7.08 -22.42
N ALA A 208 -11.86 -6.52 -21.91
CA ALA A 208 -13.15 -6.56 -22.58
C ALA A 208 -13.16 -5.86 -23.94
N LEU A 209 -12.53 -4.67 -24.03
CA LEU A 209 -12.40 -3.93 -25.29
C LEU A 209 -11.55 -4.70 -26.31
N THR A 210 -10.47 -5.34 -25.87
CA THR A 210 -9.62 -6.18 -26.74
C THR A 210 -10.43 -7.34 -27.34
N GLN A 211 -11.33 -7.96 -26.56
CA GLN A 211 -12.22 -9.00 -27.04
C GLN A 211 -13.21 -8.44 -28.08
N ALA A 212 -13.81 -7.26 -27.82
CA ALA A 212 -14.75 -6.61 -28.72
C ALA A 212 -14.10 -6.22 -30.06
N LEU A 213 -12.88 -5.66 -30.02
CA LEU A 213 -12.09 -5.29 -31.20
C LEU A 213 -11.74 -6.52 -32.03
N THR A 214 -11.24 -7.57 -31.40
CA THR A 214 -10.92 -8.83 -32.05
C THR A 214 -12.16 -9.46 -32.72
N ALA A 215 -13.30 -9.46 -32.03
CA ALA A 215 -14.56 -9.95 -32.57
C ALA A 215 -15.06 -9.08 -33.76
N GLY A 216 -14.77 -7.79 -33.77
CA GLY A 216 -15.05 -6.85 -34.86
C GLY A 216 -14.11 -6.97 -36.06
N GLY A 217 -13.03 -7.77 -35.93
CA GLY A 217 -11.99 -7.96 -36.95
C GLY A 217 -10.92 -6.89 -36.98
N SER A 218 -10.82 -6.06 -35.92
CA SER A 218 -9.74 -5.10 -35.74
C SER A 218 -8.45 -5.79 -35.28
N ASP A 219 -7.31 -5.19 -35.60
CA ASP A 219 -6.02 -5.60 -35.03
C ASP A 219 -5.95 -5.25 -33.54
N ALA A 220 -5.15 -5.99 -32.78
CA ALA A 220 -4.97 -5.77 -31.35
C ALA A 220 -4.43 -4.37 -31.02
N SER A 221 -3.69 -3.74 -31.93
CA SER A 221 -3.20 -2.36 -31.78
C SER A 221 -4.32 -1.32 -31.77
N ALA A 222 -5.53 -1.64 -32.23
CA ALA A 222 -6.68 -0.74 -32.21
C ALA A 222 -7.11 -0.35 -30.78
N ILE A 223 -6.68 -1.09 -29.74
CA ILE A 223 -6.88 -0.72 -28.33
C ILE A 223 -6.27 0.65 -27.99
N LYS A 224 -5.23 1.09 -28.72
CA LYS A 224 -4.60 2.40 -28.53
C LYS A 224 -5.57 3.57 -28.72
N ALA A 225 -6.62 3.40 -29.52
CA ALA A 225 -7.66 4.43 -29.67
C ALA A 225 -8.40 4.73 -28.34
N PHE A 226 -8.46 3.74 -27.44
CA PHE A 226 -9.05 3.88 -26.11
C PHE A 226 -8.02 4.16 -25.01
N GLN A 227 -6.77 4.43 -25.36
CA GLN A 227 -5.68 4.77 -24.43
C GLN A 227 -5.25 6.24 -24.52
N THR A 228 -5.99 7.07 -25.25
CA THR A 228 -5.73 8.50 -25.36
C THR A 228 -5.95 9.17 -24.00
N ILE A 229 -4.92 9.85 -23.50
CA ILE A 229 -5.00 10.59 -22.24
C ILE A 229 -5.90 11.81 -22.48
N PRO A 230 -6.99 12.00 -21.68
CA PRO A 230 -7.85 13.17 -21.79
C PRO A 230 -7.08 14.47 -21.60
N GLU A 231 -7.40 15.47 -22.38
CA GLU A 231 -6.83 16.81 -22.21
C GLU A 231 -7.25 17.37 -20.83
N LYS A 232 -6.29 18.01 -20.15
CA LYS A 232 -6.57 18.68 -18.89
C LYS A 232 -7.26 20.02 -19.14
N ASN A 233 -8.19 20.34 -18.25
CA ASN A 233 -8.80 21.66 -18.20
C ASN A 233 -7.74 22.71 -17.82
N ASN A 234 -7.77 23.87 -18.47
CA ASN A 234 -6.88 25.00 -18.18
C ASN A 234 -7.63 26.14 -17.46
N GLU A 235 -8.78 25.84 -16.86
CA GLU A 235 -9.55 26.81 -16.11
C GLU A 235 -8.91 27.09 -14.76
N THR A 236 -8.93 28.37 -14.32
CA THR A 236 -8.51 28.78 -12.98
C THR A 236 -9.70 29.36 -12.24
N ILE A 237 -9.98 28.86 -11.05
CA ILE A 237 -11.09 29.29 -10.21
C ILE A 237 -10.52 29.91 -8.92
N GLU A 238 -10.96 31.15 -8.63
CA GLU A 238 -10.63 31.80 -7.36
C GLU A 238 -11.72 31.57 -6.33
N LEU A 239 -11.33 31.13 -5.13
CA LEU A 239 -12.22 30.89 -3.99
C LEU A 239 -11.76 31.67 -2.76
N ASN A 240 -12.72 32.03 -1.91
CA ASN A 240 -12.45 32.75 -0.67
C ASN A 240 -13.20 32.09 0.50
N THR A 241 -12.55 31.97 1.64
CA THR A 241 -13.13 31.43 2.87
C THR A 241 -12.45 32.06 4.10
N GLN A 242 -13.05 31.95 5.29
CA GLN A 242 -12.36 32.37 6.52
C GLN A 242 -11.38 31.28 6.97
N VAL A 243 -11.78 30.03 6.91
CA VAL A 243 -10.91 28.90 7.28
C VAL A 243 -10.86 27.91 6.14
N LEU A 244 -9.64 27.63 5.68
CA LEU A 244 -9.36 26.57 4.73
C LEU A 244 -8.76 25.38 5.46
N VAL A 245 -9.36 24.20 5.28
CA VAL A 245 -8.84 22.94 5.82
C VAL A 245 -8.33 22.09 4.65
N VAL A 246 -7.05 21.77 4.65
CA VAL A 246 -6.39 20.96 3.63
C VAL A 246 -6.20 19.54 4.16
N GLY A 247 -6.94 18.60 3.60
CA GLY A 247 -7.05 17.21 4.03
C GLY A 247 -8.33 16.97 4.84
N MET A 248 -9.07 15.91 4.45
CA MET A 248 -10.37 15.56 5.06
C MET A 248 -10.28 14.20 5.78
N GLY A 249 -9.11 13.89 6.33
CA GLY A 249 -8.87 12.80 7.27
C GLY A 249 -9.40 13.10 8.68
N GLY A 250 -8.98 12.35 9.69
CA GLY A 250 -9.46 12.52 11.07
C GLY A 250 -9.26 13.94 11.61
N SER A 251 -8.04 14.46 11.53
CA SER A 251 -7.68 15.80 12.01
C SER A 251 -8.43 16.91 11.24
N GLY A 252 -8.48 16.79 9.91
CA GLY A 252 -9.16 17.79 9.08
C GLY A 252 -10.67 17.77 9.27
N THR A 253 -11.28 16.61 9.46
CA THR A 253 -12.70 16.49 9.79
C THR A 253 -13.02 17.21 11.10
N ALA A 254 -12.22 16.96 12.15
CA ALA A 254 -12.41 17.64 13.42
C ALA A 254 -12.22 19.16 13.31
N ALA A 255 -11.18 19.61 12.59
CA ALA A 255 -10.92 21.03 12.35
C ALA A 255 -12.08 21.71 11.60
N ALA A 256 -12.55 21.09 10.50
CA ALA A 256 -13.65 21.62 9.69
C ALA A 256 -14.96 21.72 10.48
N LEU A 257 -15.32 20.67 11.21
CA LEU A 257 -16.51 20.66 12.05
C LEU A 257 -16.44 21.71 13.16
N SER A 258 -15.30 21.79 13.86
CA SER A 258 -15.12 22.77 14.93
C SER A 258 -15.20 24.22 14.42
N ALA A 259 -14.56 24.52 13.31
CA ALA A 259 -14.62 25.85 12.71
C ALA A 259 -16.04 26.22 12.24
N ALA A 260 -16.73 25.29 11.57
CA ALA A 260 -18.10 25.50 11.10
C ALA A 260 -19.10 25.63 12.28
N GLN A 261 -18.94 24.84 13.35
CA GLN A 261 -19.76 24.92 14.55
C GLN A 261 -19.61 26.27 15.26
N ASN A 262 -18.44 26.92 15.12
CA ASN A 262 -18.20 28.28 15.62
C ASN A 262 -18.69 29.38 14.65
N GLY A 263 -19.43 29.04 13.60
CA GLY A 263 -20.06 29.97 12.67
C GLY A 263 -19.13 30.61 11.65
N LEU A 264 -17.94 30.05 11.43
CA LEU A 264 -17.01 30.50 10.40
C LEU A 264 -17.37 29.93 9.04
N SER A 265 -17.09 30.67 7.96
CA SER A 265 -17.11 30.10 6.62
C SER A 265 -15.90 29.17 6.44
N VAL A 266 -16.16 27.91 6.10
CA VAL A 266 -15.13 26.88 6.00
C VAL A 266 -15.19 26.21 4.63
N LEU A 267 -14.03 26.13 3.98
CA LEU A 267 -13.82 25.26 2.82
C LEU A 267 -12.84 24.14 3.24
N ALA A 268 -13.23 22.89 2.99
CA ALA A 268 -12.34 21.76 3.17
C ALA A 268 -11.99 21.15 1.79
N ILE A 269 -10.75 20.78 1.56
CA ILE A 269 -10.32 20.11 0.33
C ILE A 269 -9.59 18.81 0.64
N ASP A 270 -9.73 17.83 -0.25
CA ASP A 270 -8.94 16.58 -0.19
C ASP A 270 -8.61 16.11 -1.61
N LYS A 271 -7.40 15.60 -1.81
CA LYS A 271 -7.01 15.02 -3.09
C LYS A 271 -7.64 13.64 -3.36
N ALA A 272 -8.15 12.99 -2.32
CA ALA A 272 -8.89 11.73 -2.47
C ALA A 272 -10.31 11.96 -3.00
N GLY A 273 -10.86 10.93 -3.64
CA GLY A 273 -12.25 10.92 -4.10
C GLY A 273 -13.27 10.65 -2.99
N LYS A 274 -12.84 10.54 -1.73
CA LYS A 274 -13.67 10.19 -0.57
C LYS A 274 -13.17 10.80 0.73
N PHE A 275 -14.01 10.78 1.76
CA PHE A 275 -13.70 11.30 3.08
C PHE A 275 -12.90 10.33 3.95
N GLY A 276 -12.27 10.87 4.99
CA GLY A 276 -11.72 10.14 6.12
C GLY A 276 -10.24 9.79 6.01
N GLY A 277 -9.61 9.94 4.82
CA GLY A 277 -8.19 9.69 4.64
C GLY A 277 -7.72 8.34 5.19
N THR A 278 -6.55 8.29 5.80
CA THR A 278 -6.00 7.08 6.45
C THR A 278 -6.80 6.69 7.72
N SER A 279 -7.52 7.63 8.31
CA SER A 279 -8.28 7.37 9.55
C SER A 279 -9.41 6.37 9.38
N VAL A 280 -9.88 6.10 8.14
CA VAL A 280 -10.83 5.00 7.87
C VAL A 280 -10.25 3.61 8.12
N LEU A 281 -8.92 3.50 8.23
CA LEU A 281 -8.23 2.24 8.50
C LEU A 281 -8.02 2.00 10.00
N THR A 282 -8.25 2.99 10.85
CA THR A 282 -8.07 2.87 12.31
C THR A 282 -9.16 2.02 12.95
N SER A 283 -8.83 1.42 14.08
CA SER A 283 -9.83 0.75 14.94
C SER A 283 -10.54 1.72 15.87
N GLY A 284 -9.99 2.90 16.09
CA GLY A 284 -10.49 3.96 16.94
C GLY A 284 -9.37 4.90 17.39
N PRO A 285 -9.73 6.07 17.91
CA PRO A 285 -8.75 7.01 18.45
C PRO A 285 -8.16 6.52 19.77
N MET A 286 -7.00 7.02 20.15
CA MET A 286 -6.43 6.81 21.49
C MET A 286 -7.13 7.73 22.51
N ALA A 287 -8.44 7.73 22.52
CA ALA A 287 -9.28 8.48 23.44
C ALA A 287 -9.57 7.65 24.69
N LEU A 288 -9.59 8.29 25.84
CA LEU A 288 -9.65 7.62 27.12
C LEU A 288 -10.69 8.28 28.02
N ASN A 289 -11.34 7.43 28.80
CA ASN A 289 -12.30 7.90 29.81
C ASN A 289 -13.35 8.86 29.25
N VAL A 290 -13.97 8.45 28.14
CA VAL A 290 -15.06 9.21 27.50
C VAL A 290 -16.11 9.55 28.56
N PRO A 291 -16.46 10.83 28.81
CA PRO A 291 -17.30 11.25 29.94
C PRO A 291 -18.63 10.51 30.01
N SER A 292 -19.31 10.34 28.90
CA SER A 292 -20.59 9.58 28.86
C SER A 292 -20.43 8.11 29.28
N GLN A 293 -19.30 7.49 29.00
CA GLN A 293 -18.96 6.13 29.42
C GLN A 293 -18.54 6.08 30.91
N VAL A 294 -17.85 7.12 31.40
CA VAL A 294 -17.46 7.23 32.81
C VAL A 294 -18.71 7.39 33.68
N GLU A 295 -19.64 8.23 33.29
CA GLU A 295 -20.90 8.47 34.03
C GLU A 295 -21.86 7.26 34.04
N ALA A 296 -21.77 6.39 33.03
CA ALA A 296 -22.62 5.22 32.92
C ALA A 296 -22.19 4.08 33.87
N GLU A 297 -23.17 3.35 34.43
CA GLU A 297 -22.96 2.00 34.94
C GLU A 297 -22.94 1.04 33.74
N ILE A 298 -21.91 0.20 33.62
CA ILE A 298 -21.75 -0.74 32.51
C ILE A 298 -21.72 -2.18 33.05
N ALA A 299 -22.82 -2.91 32.83
CA ALA A 299 -22.92 -4.31 33.20
C ALA A 299 -22.04 -5.16 32.26
N ASP A 300 -21.54 -6.29 32.77
CA ASP A 300 -20.70 -7.25 32.01
C ASP A 300 -19.48 -6.60 31.32
N TRP A 301 -18.98 -5.50 31.88
CA TRP A 301 -17.80 -4.83 31.39
C TRP A 301 -16.54 -5.69 31.60
N THR A 302 -15.76 -5.77 30.56
CA THR A 302 -14.44 -6.41 30.64
C THR A 302 -13.39 -5.31 30.83
N ASP A 303 -12.72 -5.33 31.99
CA ASP A 303 -11.61 -4.40 32.25
C ASP A 303 -10.55 -4.51 31.14
N PRO A 304 -10.22 -3.41 30.45
CA PRO A 304 -9.32 -3.47 29.30
C PRO A 304 -7.87 -3.87 29.66
N VAL A 305 -7.46 -3.67 30.90
CA VAL A 305 -6.12 -3.98 31.40
C VAL A 305 -6.08 -5.36 32.07
N THR A 306 -6.91 -5.60 33.08
CA THR A 306 -6.90 -6.85 33.87
C THR A 306 -7.61 -8.01 33.19
N LYS A 307 -8.47 -7.71 32.19
CA LYS A 307 -9.34 -8.69 31.50
C LYS A 307 -10.42 -9.33 32.37
N GLU A 308 -10.60 -8.84 33.59
CA GLU A 308 -11.67 -9.29 34.48
C GLU A 308 -13.04 -8.78 34.04
N LYS A 309 -14.05 -9.65 34.12
CA LYS A 309 -15.44 -9.28 33.89
C LYS A 309 -16.08 -8.84 35.20
N ARG A 310 -16.64 -7.64 35.20
CA ARG A 310 -17.37 -7.07 36.35
C ARG A 310 -18.38 -6.02 35.91
N THR A 311 -19.18 -5.52 36.80
CA THR A 311 -19.93 -4.28 36.59
C THR A 311 -19.02 -3.09 36.88
N LYS A 312 -18.89 -2.17 35.94
CA LYS A 312 -18.23 -0.88 36.13
C LYS A 312 -19.26 0.07 36.78
N ALA A 313 -18.89 0.65 37.89
CA ALA A 313 -19.77 1.61 38.58
C ALA A 313 -19.88 2.95 37.84
N ALA A 314 -20.98 3.65 38.00
CA ALA A 314 -21.15 5.03 37.54
C ALA A 314 -20.08 5.92 38.20
N GLY A 315 -19.44 6.79 37.43
CA GLY A 315 -18.38 7.68 37.88
C GLY A 315 -16.98 7.02 37.98
N GLU A 316 -16.85 5.75 37.65
CA GLU A 316 -15.58 5.03 37.64
C GLU A 316 -14.90 5.22 36.27
N ASN A 317 -13.62 5.55 36.28
CA ASN A 317 -12.80 5.60 35.01
C ASN A 317 -12.66 4.21 34.41
N LEU A 318 -12.61 4.13 33.07
CA LEU A 318 -12.39 2.90 32.33
C LEU A 318 -10.89 2.52 32.31
N ILE A 319 -10.02 3.51 32.38
CA ILE A 319 -8.56 3.38 32.44
C ILE A 319 -8.04 4.29 33.54
N ASP A 320 -7.11 3.79 34.34
CA ASP A 320 -6.39 4.63 35.30
C ASP A 320 -5.45 5.60 34.52
N ALA A 321 -5.84 6.87 34.47
CA ALA A 321 -5.15 7.90 33.70
C ALA A 321 -3.72 8.15 34.20
N GLU A 322 -3.50 8.06 35.52
CA GLU A 322 -2.14 8.31 36.09
C GLU A 322 -1.24 7.10 35.84
N ALA A 323 -1.73 5.89 36.03
CA ALA A 323 -0.97 4.69 35.70
C ALA A 323 -0.59 4.67 34.21
N LEU A 324 -1.53 4.99 33.33
CA LEU A 324 -1.27 5.08 31.89
C LEU A 324 -0.23 6.15 31.54
N TYR A 325 -0.31 7.32 32.19
CA TYR A 325 0.67 8.39 31.99
C TYR A 325 2.08 7.92 32.34
N GLN A 326 2.25 7.24 33.48
CA GLN A 326 3.55 6.69 33.88
C GLN A 326 4.02 5.59 32.94
N ASP A 327 3.13 4.72 32.48
CA ASP A 327 3.43 3.67 31.50
C ASP A 327 3.92 4.30 30.18
N TRP A 328 3.28 5.36 29.70
CA TRP A 328 3.68 6.07 28.48
C TRP A 328 5.04 6.74 28.62
N LEU A 329 5.30 7.39 29.75
CA LEU A 329 6.61 8.00 29.99
C LEU A 329 7.70 6.94 30.05
N SER A 330 7.44 5.81 30.71
CA SER A 330 8.37 4.68 30.75
C SER A 330 8.62 4.10 29.35
N TYR A 331 7.57 3.85 28.57
CA TYR A 331 7.67 3.31 27.22
C TYR A 331 8.42 4.23 26.25
N THR A 332 8.23 5.54 26.38
CA THR A 332 8.89 6.54 25.53
C THR A 332 10.24 7.03 26.06
N THR A 333 10.77 6.44 27.13
CA THR A 333 12.12 6.70 27.63
C THR A 333 13.11 5.72 27.03
N TYR A 334 14.10 6.23 26.31
CA TYR A 334 15.15 5.43 25.70
C TYR A 334 16.53 5.88 26.17
N GLU A 335 17.38 4.93 26.60
CA GLU A 335 18.70 5.20 27.18
C GLU A 335 18.68 6.30 28.27
N GLY A 336 17.62 6.29 29.09
CA GLY A 336 17.41 7.25 30.17
C GLY A 336 17.00 8.66 29.71
N LYS A 337 16.66 8.85 28.43
CA LYS A 337 16.15 10.11 27.89
C LYS A 337 14.67 9.97 27.50
N GLN A 338 13.85 10.87 28.01
CA GLN A 338 12.46 10.99 27.61
C GLN A 338 12.38 11.53 26.17
N GLN A 339 11.69 10.81 25.28
CA GLN A 339 11.50 11.18 23.88
C GLN A 339 10.20 11.94 23.63
N ALA A 340 9.16 11.69 24.42
CA ALA A 340 7.89 12.39 24.32
C ALA A 340 7.90 13.69 25.16
N LYS A 341 7.12 14.68 24.73
CA LYS A 341 6.81 15.85 25.56
C LYS A 341 5.76 15.48 26.59
N GLU A 342 6.11 15.50 27.88
CA GLU A 342 5.25 15.07 28.97
C GLU A 342 3.92 15.84 28.99
N GLU A 343 3.94 17.14 28.73
CA GLU A 343 2.73 17.96 28.65
C GLU A 343 1.79 17.55 27.53
N MET A 344 2.31 17.06 26.40
CA MET A 344 1.48 16.56 25.28
C MET A 344 0.84 15.22 25.61
N VAL A 345 1.60 14.34 26.29
CA VAL A 345 1.07 13.05 26.75
C VAL A 345 -0.05 13.29 27.75
N ARG A 346 0.14 14.21 28.71
CA ARG A 346 -0.87 14.57 29.69
C ARG A 346 -2.13 15.14 29.03
N LEU A 347 -1.96 16.13 28.14
CA LEU A 347 -3.07 16.73 27.39
C LEU A 347 -3.90 15.67 26.65
N MET A 348 -3.24 14.73 25.98
CA MET A 348 -3.96 13.69 25.25
C MET A 348 -4.74 12.76 26.18
N ILE A 349 -4.14 12.35 27.31
CA ILE A 349 -4.84 11.48 28.28
C ILE A 349 -6.04 12.19 28.91
N ASP A 350 -5.90 13.46 29.26
CA ASP A 350 -6.93 14.21 29.98
C ASP A 350 -8.08 14.67 29.07
N GLU A 351 -7.79 15.04 27.79
CA GLU A 351 -8.77 15.71 26.92
C GLU A 351 -9.34 14.80 25.82
N SER A 352 -8.70 13.66 25.52
CA SER A 352 -9.13 12.83 24.38
C SER A 352 -10.52 12.27 24.50
N GLY A 353 -10.96 11.91 25.72
CA GLY A 353 -12.31 11.41 25.97
C GLY A 353 -13.41 12.44 25.66
N TYR A 354 -13.17 13.70 25.99
CA TYR A 354 -14.11 14.80 25.65
C TYR A 354 -14.23 14.99 24.14
N THR A 355 -13.16 14.75 23.39
CA THR A 355 -13.18 14.83 21.92
C THR A 355 -14.08 13.74 21.34
N ASP A 356 -14.05 12.52 21.88
CA ASP A 356 -14.94 11.44 21.43
C ASP A 356 -16.41 11.75 21.71
N ASP A 357 -16.76 12.24 22.93
CA ASP A 357 -18.12 12.67 23.22
C ASP A 357 -18.60 13.80 22.29
N TRP A 358 -17.71 14.75 21.98
CA TRP A 358 -18.01 15.80 21.01
C TRP A 358 -18.26 15.25 19.61
N LEU A 359 -17.48 14.27 19.14
CA LEU A 359 -17.65 13.64 17.82
C LEU A 359 -18.97 12.89 17.69
N THR A 360 -19.57 12.43 18.79
CA THR A 360 -20.89 11.75 18.74
C THR A 360 -21.99 12.67 18.20
N GLN A 361 -21.88 14.00 18.38
CA GLN A 361 -22.81 14.99 17.83
C GLN A 361 -22.83 14.99 16.29
N PHE A 362 -21.77 14.48 15.68
CA PHE A 362 -21.59 14.40 14.23
C PHE A 362 -21.78 12.99 13.67
N GLY A 363 -22.36 12.09 14.46
CA GLY A 363 -22.75 10.75 14.04
C GLY A 363 -21.73 9.66 14.35
N PHE A 364 -20.57 9.98 14.96
CA PHE A 364 -19.65 8.96 15.43
C PHE A 364 -20.22 8.18 16.60
N SER A 365 -19.85 6.92 16.70
CA SER A 365 -20.22 6.04 17.82
C SER A 365 -19.02 5.23 18.25
N PHE A 366 -18.84 5.08 19.55
CA PHE A 366 -17.68 4.44 20.15
C PHE A 366 -18.09 3.32 21.10
N ASP A 367 -17.38 2.21 21.06
CA ASP A 367 -17.47 1.13 22.05
C ASP A 367 -16.71 1.54 23.32
N THR A 368 -16.77 0.73 24.38
CA THR A 368 -16.01 0.99 25.59
C THR A 368 -14.50 0.82 25.35
N ALA A 369 -13.71 1.56 26.13
CA ALA A 369 -12.25 1.52 26.04
C ALA A 369 -11.69 0.07 26.00
N SER A 370 -10.69 -0.13 25.20
CA SER A 370 -10.01 -1.40 24.98
C SER A 370 -8.49 -1.21 24.99
N THR A 371 -7.75 -2.30 25.04
CA THR A 371 -6.27 -2.27 24.92
C THR A 371 -5.83 -3.20 23.82
N PHE A 372 -4.79 -2.79 23.08
CA PHE A 372 -4.21 -3.63 22.06
C PHE A 372 -3.15 -4.56 22.68
N ALA A 373 -3.22 -5.84 22.33
CA ALA A 373 -2.33 -6.89 22.86
C ALA A 373 -2.22 -6.93 24.40
N GLY A 374 -3.23 -6.42 25.13
CA GLY A 374 -3.23 -6.41 26.60
C GLY A 374 -2.31 -5.37 27.24
N ASN A 375 -1.69 -4.50 26.48
CA ASN A 375 -0.80 -3.46 26.99
C ASN A 375 -1.57 -2.20 27.36
N SER A 376 -1.43 -1.72 28.59
CA SER A 376 -2.10 -0.50 29.08
C SER A 376 -1.76 0.74 28.25
N TRP A 377 -0.53 0.89 27.85
CA TRP A 377 -0.07 2.01 27.01
C TRP A 377 -0.63 1.99 25.57
N CYS A 378 -1.25 0.90 25.15
CA CYS A 378 -1.99 0.78 23.89
C CYS A 378 -3.52 0.90 24.10
N ALA A 379 -3.96 1.63 25.11
CA ALA A 379 -5.38 1.87 25.36
C ALA A 379 -6.00 2.79 24.28
N TYR A 380 -7.20 2.45 23.84
CA TYR A 380 -7.94 3.22 22.84
C TYR A 380 -9.44 2.99 22.98
N THR A 381 -10.24 3.87 22.39
CA THR A 381 -11.69 3.72 22.32
C THR A 381 -12.11 3.27 20.92
N PRO A 382 -12.56 2.01 20.76
CA PRO A 382 -12.92 1.50 19.44
C PRO A 382 -14.11 2.26 18.83
N ILE A 383 -14.04 2.56 17.53
CA ILE A 383 -15.20 3.01 16.77
C ILE A 383 -16.18 1.83 16.62
N THR A 384 -17.45 2.03 16.96
CA THR A 384 -18.49 1.00 16.90
C THR A 384 -18.63 0.43 15.49
N GLY A 385 -18.71 -0.89 15.39
CA GLY A 385 -18.77 -1.60 14.10
C GLY A 385 -17.43 -1.72 13.39
N LYS A 386 -16.37 -1.23 14.00
CA LYS A 386 -14.99 -1.31 13.52
C LYS A 386 -14.80 -0.70 12.12
N LYS A 387 -13.69 -1.09 11.46
CA LYS A 387 -13.21 -0.51 10.21
C LYS A 387 -14.17 -0.53 9.03
N ALA A 388 -15.04 -1.52 8.92
CA ALA A 388 -15.95 -1.65 7.78
C ALA A 388 -16.99 -0.50 7.71
N LEU A 389 -17.29 0.14 8.83
CA LEU A 389 -18.29 1.21 8.92
C LEU A 389 -17.67 2.61 9.11
N THR A 390 -16.36 2.72 9.28
CA THR A 390 -15.70 3.99 9.59
C THR A 390 -15.90 5.04 8.49
N GLU A 391 -15.92 4.64 7.22
CA GLU A 391 -16.21 5.55 6.10
C GLU A 391 -17.62 6.16 6.20
N GLY A 392 -18.59 5.40 6.66
CA GLY A 392 -19.95 5.89 6.88
C GLY A 392 -20.01 7.02 7.91
N TYR A 393 -19.20 6.95 8.96
CA TYR A 393 -19.09 8.01 9.96
C TYR A 393 -18.55 9.31 9.36
N TYR A 394 -17.50 9.23 8.54
CA TYR A 394 -16.97 10.42 7.86
C TYR A 394 -17.97 11.00 6.86
N THR A 395 -18.69 10.18 6.15
CA THR A 395 -19.76 10.63 5.23
C THR A 395 -20.86 11.38 5.99
N GLU A 396 -21.32 10.85 7.14
CA GLU A 396 -22.31 11.54 7.98
C GLU A 396 -21.74 12.83 8.58
N ALA A 397 -20.49 12.82 9.04
CA ALA A 397 -19.84 14.02 9.57
C ALA A 397 -19.77 15.15 8.54
N TYR A 398 -19.43 14.85 7.28
CA TYR A 398 -19.41 15.87 6.23
C TYR A 398 -20.78 16.32 5.76
N LYS A 399 -21.81 15.49 5.90
CA LYS A 399 -23.19 15.91 5.75
C LYS A 399 -23.55 16.94 6.83
N ARG A 400 -23.20 16.69 8.11
CA ARG A 400 -23.37 17.64 9.21
C ARG A 400 -22.57 18.91 9.01
N PHE A 401 -21.36 18.78 8.48
CA PHE A 401 -20.53 19.94 8.10
C PHE A 401 -21.24 20.85 7.08
N GLN A 402 -21.88 20.28 6.06
CA GLN A 402 -22.68 21.04 5.11
C GLN A 402 -23.91 21.68 5.74
N GLU A 403 -24.58 21.00 6.67
CA GLU A 403 -25.72 21.55 7.44
C GLU A 403 -25.28 22.78 8.27
N LEU A 404 -24.03 22.83 8.72
CA LEU A 404 -23.41 23.97 9.39
C LEU A 404 -22.95 25.10 8.42
N GLY A 405 -23.15 24.93 7.13
CA GLY A 405 -22.76 25.89 6.10
C GLY A 405 -21.36 25.69 5.54
N GLY A 406 -20.66 24.63 5.91
CA GLY A 406 -19.36 24.28 5.36
C GLY A 406 -19.45 23.78 3.91
N THR A 407 -18.39 23.97 3.16
CA THR A 407 -18.26 23.49 1.78
C THR A 407 -17.00 22.65 1.60
N TYR A 408 -16.98 21.77 0.60
CA TYR A 408 -15.79 20.95 0.35
C TYR A 408 -15.57 20.65 -1.13
N LEU A 409 -14.31 20.35 -1.47
CA LEU A 409 -13.90 19.85 -2.79
C LEU A 409 -13.10 18.55 -2.57
N LEU A 410 -13.56 17.44 -3.14
CA LEU A 410 -12.83 16.18 -3.28
C LEU A 410 -12.05 16.17 -4.60
N GLU A 411 -11.09 15.26 -4.72
CA GLU A 411 -10.17 15.18 -5.87
C GLU A 411 -9.49 16.52 -6.14
N THR A 412 -9.14 17.26 -5.07
CA THR A 412 -8.50 18.58 -5.12
C THR A 412 -7.24 18.58 -4.26
N GLU A 413 -6.10 18.57 -4.92
CA GLU A 413 -4.78 18.52 -4.27
C GLU A 413 -4.24 19.93 -4.03
N GLY A 414 -4.00 20.30 -2.75
CA GLY A 414 -3.19 21.45 -2.42
C GLY A 414 -1.71 21.15 -2.71
N TYR A 415 -1.00 22.10 -3.31
CA TYR A 415 0.40 21.86 -3.69
C TYR A 415 1.36 22.99 -3.33
N ASP A 416 0.89 24.21 -3.03
CA ASP A 416 1.73 25.32 -2.64
C ASP A 416 0.97 26.33 -1.76
N LEU A 417 1.69 27.21 -1.06
CA LEU A 417 1.17 28.25 -0.19
C LEU A 417 1.13 29.60 -0.92
N ILE A 418 0.09 30.40 -0.66
CA ILE A 418 0.00 31.80 -1.11
C ILE A 418 0.45 32.71 0.01
N HIS A 419 1.35 33.67 -0.31
CA HIS A 419 1.90 34.62 0.62
C HIS A 419 1.58 36.05 0.22
N GLU A 420 1.18 36.84 1.22
CA GLU A 420 1.05 38.30 1.11
C GLU A 420 1.69 38.96 2.36
N ASP A 421 2.59 39.89 2.14
CA ASP A 421 3.27 40.60 3.22
C ASP A 421 3.92 39.68 4.29
N GLY A 422 4.45 38.52 3.86
CA GLY A 422 5.11 37.56 4.75
C GLY A 422 4.13 36.72 5.59
N LYS A 423 2.87 36.67 5.24
CA LYS A 423 1.85 35.82 5.86
C LYS A 423 1.27 34.87 4.83
N VAL A 424 0.96 33.65 5.27
CA VAL A 424 0.17 32.72 4.47
C VAL A 424 -1.27 33.22 4.40
N THR A 425 -1.78 33.45 3.20
CA THR A 425 -3.13 33.97 2.91
C THR A 425 -3.96 33.00 2.10
N GLY A 426 -3.47 31.79 1.85
CA GLY A 426 -4.19 30.77 1.11
C GLY A 426 -3.29 29.68 0.55
N ILE A 427 -3.82 28.93 -0.40
CA ILE A 427 -3.06 27.88 -1.10
C ILE A 427 -3.37 27.88 -2.61
N LEU A 428 -2.46 27.31 -3.37
CA LEU A 428 -2.68 26.82 -4.71
C LEU A 428 -3.11 25.35 -4.67
N ALA A 429 -4.15 25.00 -5.41
CA ALA A 429 -4.64 23.63 -5.48
C ALA A 429 -5.04 23.29 -6.92
N ARG A 430 -5.12 21.98 -7.22
CA ARG A 430 -5.47 21.47 -8.54
C ARG A 430 -6.44 20.29 -8.42
N SER A 431 -7.43 20.26 -9.30
CA SER A 431 -8.28 19.08 -9.47
C SER A 431 -7.46 17.91 -10.03
N THR A 432 -7.47 16.79 -9.35
CA THR A 432 -6.87 15.54 -9.84
C THR A 432 -7.75 14.85 -10.88
N ALA A 433 -9.02 15.28 -11.01
CA ALA A 433 -9.97 14.75 -11.95
C ALA A 433 -9.79 15.30 -13.38
N ASP A 434 -9.69 16.63 -13.48
CA ASP A 434 -9.72 17.32 -14.77
C ASP A 434 -8.64 18.40 -14.95
N GLY A 435 -7.84 18.66 -13.91
CA GLY A 435 -6.73 19.61 -13.96
C GLY A 435 -7.12 21.06 -13.70
N THR A 436 -8.38 21.37 -13.35
CA THR A 436 -8.80 22.74 -12.95
C THR A 436 -7.90 23.26 -11.84
N GLU A 437 -7.34 24.46 -12.02
CA GLU A 437 -6.52 25.14 -11.02
C GLU A 437 -7.39 25.94 -10.07
N TYR A 438 -7.05 25.91 -8.78
CA TYR A 438 -7.73 26.71 -7.75
C TYR A 438 -6.73 27.63 -7.05
N VAL A 439 -7.11 28.90 -6.95
CA VAL A 439 -6.46 29.89 -6.10
C VAL A 439 -7.39 30.11 -4.91
N ILE A 440 -7.04 29.60 -3.74
CA ILE A 440 -7.92 29.61 -2.58
C ILE A 440 -7.35 30.56 -1.52
N HIS A 441 -8.02 31.70 -1.31
CA HIS A 441 -7.68 32.67 -0.28
C HIS A 441 -8.41 32.35 1.03
N ALA A 442 -7.70 32.49 2.16
CA ALA A 442 -8.25 32.21 3.48
C ALA A 442 -7.61 33.11 4.54
N ASP A 443 -8.40 33.48 5.58
CA ASP A 443 -7.88 34.18 6.76
C ASP A 443 -6.98 33.26 7.60
N ALA A 444 -7.28 31.95 7.59
CA ALA A 444 -6.48 30.91 8.23
C ALA A 444 -6.46 29.63 7.41
N VAL A 445 -5.29 28.98 7.35
CA VAL A 445 -5.08 27.69 6.68
C VAL A 445 -4.71 26.62 7.73
N ILE A 446 -5.44 25.52 7.74
CA ILE A 446 -5.16 24.36 8.59
C ILE A 446 -4.68 23.22 7.68
N LEU A 447 -3.41 22.85 7.81
CA LEU A 447 -2.84 21.70 7.10
C LEU A 447 -3.11 20.42 7.91
N ALA A 448 -3.97 19.57 7.40
CA ALA A 448 -4.35 18.27 7.95
C ALA A 448 -4.10 17.14 6.91
N THR A 449 -3.02 17.28 6.16
CA THR A 449 -2.71 16.49 4.96
C THR A 449 -2.15 15.09 5.24
N GLY A 450 -2.08 14.70 6.51
CA GLY A 450 -1.45 13.46 6.95
C GLY A 450 0.08 13.59 6.95
N GLY A 451 0.77 12.48 6.79
CA GLY A 451 2.22 12.40 6.80
C GLY A 451 2.86 12.43 5.41
N PHE A 452 4.09 11.92 5.34
CA PHE A 452 4.88 11.86 4.10
C PHE A 452 5.47 10.47 3.80
N ALA A 453 4.93 9.43 4.43
CA ALA A 453 5.43 8.07 4.22
C ALA A 453 5.23 7.52 2.78
N GLY A 454 4.52 8.25 1.92
CA GLY A 454 4.44 7.99 0.48
C GLY A 454 5.59 8.62 -0.32
N SER A 455 6.49 9.38 0.33
CA SER A 455 7.63 10.05 -0.29
C SER A 455 8.95 9.47 0.23
N ALA A 456 9.57 8.60 -0.54
CA ALA A 456 10.89 8.05 -0.20
C ALA A 456 11.95 9.15 -0.02
N GLU A 457 11.87 10.23 -0.79
CA GLU A 457 12.78 11.38 -0.68
C GLU A 457 12.66 12.08 0.67
N MET A 458 11.42 12.32 1.13
CA MET A 458 11.20 12.95 2.45
C MET A 458 11.57 12.01 3.58
N GLU A 459 11.32 10.70 3.45
CA GLU A 459 11.76 9.72 4.43
C GLU A 459 13.29 9.67 4.55
N GLU A 460 14.02 9.64 3.45
CA GLU A 460 15.48 9.71 3.45
C GLU A 460 16.02 11.02 4.03
N LYS A 461 15.32 12.12 3.77
CA LYS A 461 15.72 13.44 4.24
C LYS A 461 15.47 13.66 5.73
N TYR A 462 14.32 13.21 6.24
CA TYR A 462 13.86 13.57 7.57
C TYR A 462 13.93 12.45 8.60
N PHE A 463 13.81 11.18 8.21
CA PHE A 463 13.89 10.09 9.17
C PHE A 463 15.35 9.86 9.57
N GLU A 464 15.69 10.29 10.77
CA GLU A 464 16.93 9.90 11.44
C GLU A 464 16.61 8.71 12.33
N ASN A 465 17.09 7.53 11.94
CA ASN A 465 17.02 6.40 12.83
C ASN A 465 18.10 6.52 13.92
N THR A 466 17.74 7.10 15.04
CA THR A 466 18.62 7.30 16.20
C THR A 466 19.06 5.97 16.80
N TYR A 467 18.32 4.90 16.58
CA TYR A 467 18.52 3.60 17.19
C TYR A 467 19.25 2.61 16.27
N TYR A 468 19.02 2.73 14.98
CA TYR A 468 19.63 1.87 13.97
C TYR A 468 19.92 2.70 12.71
N PRO A 469 21.18 2.93 12.35
CA PRO A 469 21.56 3.85 11.27
C PRO A 469 21.29 3.21 9.89
N ILE A 470 20.03 2.88 9.62
CA ILE A 470 19.61 2.39 8.32
C ILE A 470 19.15 3.56 7.49
N LYS A 471 19.84 3.80 6.40
CA LYS A 471 19.41 4.69 5.35
C LYS A 471 18.53 3.93 4.36
N GLY A 472 17.46 4.54 3.98
CA GLY A 472 16.53 4.02 2.98
C GLY A 472 15.09 4.31 3.34
N ALA A 473 14.25 4.39 2.33
CA ALA A 473 12.83 4.57 2.48
C ALA A 473 12.18 3.30 3.01
N TRP A 474 11.29 3.47 3.97
CA TRP A 474 10.44 2.39 4.46
C TRP A 474 9.33 2.14 3.45
N LYS A 475 8.90 0.88 3.33
CA LYS A 475 7.69 0.60 2.57
C LYS A 475 6.50 1.17 3.30
N MET A 476 5.63 1.81 2.55
CA MET A 476 4.42 2.36 3.10
C MET A 476 3.31 1.32 3.12
N PHE A 477 2.63 1.25 4.25
CA PHE A 477 1.45 0.44 4.43
C PHE A 477 0.20 1.32 4.39
N GLY A 478 -0.62 1.16 3.37
CA GLY A 478 -1.90 1.86 3.27
C GLY A 478 -1.93 2.93 2.19
N MET A 479 -2.02 4.19 2.57
CA MET A 479 -2.34 5.27 1.64
C MET A 479 -1.09 5.95 1.08
N GLN A 480 -0.63 5.54 -0.09
CA GLN A 480 0.53 6.13 -0.79
C GLN A 480 0.34 7.62 -1.16
N GLN A 481 -0.88 8.13 -1.10
CA GLN A 481 -1.15 9.55 -1.34
C GLN A 481 -0.57 10.50 -0.28
N ASN A 482 -0.07 10.00 0.85
CA ASN A 482 0.60 10.83 1.85
C ASN A 482 2.03 11.15 1.37
N ASP A 483 2.13 12.02 0.35
CA ASP A 483 3.37 12.40 -0.32
C ASP A 483 4.09 13.58 0.34
N GLY A 484 3.48 14.22 1.33
CA GLY A 484 4.08 15.30 2.09
C GLY A 484 4.22 16.64 1.36
N LYS A 485 3.64 16.83 0.17
CA LYS A 485 3.78 18.08 -0.60
C LYS A 485 3.51 19.35 0.22
N MET A 486 2.36 19.39 0.91
CA MET A 486 2.01 20.56 1.73
C MET A 486 2.84 20.65 3.02
N ILE A 487 3.35 19.53 3.54
CA ILE A 487 4.32 19.55 4.64
C ILE A 487 5.62 20.19 4.15
N GLN A 488 6.12 19.76 2.98
CA GLN A 488 7.34 20.32 2.40
C GLN A 488 7.17 21.82 2.12
N ALA A 489 6.05 22.23 1.53
CA ALA A 489 5.75 23.66 1.29
C ALA A 489 5.78 24.48 2.60
N ALA A 490 5.18 23.95 3.67
CA ALA A 490 5.22 24.61 4.98
C ALA A 490 6.64 24.66 5.58
N LEU A 491 7.44 23.60 5.42
CA LEU A 491 8.82 23.55 5.88
C LEU A 491 9.72 24.52 5.11
N ASP A 492 9.52 24.64 3.81
CA ASP A 492 10.25 25.59 2.96
C ASP A 492 9.92 27.04 3.33
N ASP A 493 8.72 27.27 3.86
CA ASP A 493 8.27 28.55 4.41
C ASP A 493 8.73 28.79 5.88
N GLY A 494 9.47 27.86 6.46
CA GLY A 494 10.06 27.98 7.79
C GLY A 494 9.18 27.49 8.94
N ALA A 495 8.20 26.63 8.68
CA ALA A 495 7.42 26.00 9.72
C ALA A 495 8.30 25.20 10.70
N GLY A 496 7.97 25.29 11.99
CA GLY A 496 8.61 24.49 13.02
C GLY A 496 8.21 23.03 12.95
N THR A 497 9.08 22.14 13.43
CA THR A 497 8.85 20.70 13.46
C THR A 497 8.83 20.14 14.87
N TYR A 498 8.08 19.04 15.04
CA TYR A 498 8.13 18.20 16.22
C TYR A 498 8.11 16.74 15.81
N ASN A 499 9.12 15.97 16.25
CA ASN A 499 9.28 14.54 15.97
C ASN A 499 9.30 14.16 14.47
N ILE A 500 9.63 15.07 13.58
CA ILE A 500 9.66 14.79 12.12
C ILE A 500 10.66 13.70 11.75
N SER A 501 11.69 13.50 12.58
CA SER A 501 12.73 12.49 12.37
C SER A 501 12.36 11.10 12.86
N VAL A 502 11.23 10.95 13.55
CA VAL A 502 10.80 9.66 14.10
C VAL A 502 9.91 8.96 13.08
N PRO A 503 10.30 7.78 12.56
CA PRO A 503 9.42 6.99 11.72
C PRO A 503 8.08 6.74 12.45
N PRO A 504 6.94 6.97 11.79
CA PRO A 504 5.67 6.62 12.39
C PRO A 504 5.59 5.10 12.60
N MET A 505 4.57 4.68 13.32
CA MET A 505 4.36 3.28 13.73
C MET A 505 4.77 2.28 12.63
N VAL A 506 5.83 1.52 12.90
CA VAL A 506 6.38 0.53 11.98
C VAL A 506 5.93 -0.86 12.39
N HIS A 507 5.42 -1.63 11.45
CA HIS A 507 5.06 -3.03 11.65
C HIS A 507 5.79 -3.94 10.67
N VAL A 508 6.04 -5.17 11.11
CA VAL A 508 6.38 -6.26 10.20
C VAL A 508 5.16 -6.52 9.33
N GLY A 509 5.29 -6.32 8.05
CA GLY A 509 4.17 -6.31 7.12
C GLY A 509 4.14 -7.47 6.16
N GLY A 510 5.25 -8.18 5.96
CA GLY A 510 5.25 -9.22 4.96
C GLY A 510 6.61 -9.59 4.42
N VAL A 511 6.63 -9.95 3.18
CA VAL A 511 7.80 -10.23 2.35
C VAL A 511 7.80 -9.31 1.13
N ASP A 512 8.93 -9.20 0.44
CA ASP A 512 9.08 -8.32 -0.73
C ASP A 512 8.42 -8.84 -2.00
N GLY A 513 7.75 -9.98 -1.93
CA GLY A 513 7.05 -10.58 -3.03
C GLY A 513 5.80 -11.34 -2.58
N PHE A 514 5.07 -11.86 -3.53
CA PHE A 514 3.97 -12.77 -3.30
C PHE A 514 3.88 -13.75 -4.47
N LEU A 515 3.24 -14.88 -4.23
CA LEU A 515 3.10 -15.95 -5.21
C LEU A 515 1.63 -16.10 -5.61
N PRO A 516 1.21 -15.56 -6.76
CA PRO A 516 -0.13 -15.75 -7.27
C PRO A 516 -0.31 -17.17 -7.82
N GLY A 517 -1.57 -17.62 -7.86
CA GLY A 517 -1.93 -18.89 -8.52
C GLY A 517 -1.90 -20.13 -7.64
N TYR A 518 -1.51 -20.00 -6.37
CA TYR A 518 -1.63 -21.08 -5.40
C TYR A 518 -3.07 -21.18 -4.85
N PRO A 519 -3.50 -22.39 -4.41
CA PRO A 519 -4.81 -22.61 -3.83
C PRO A 519 -5.10 -21.67 -2.65
N THR A 520 -6.35 -21.21 -2.60
CA THR A 520 -6.89 -20.44 -1.46
C THR A 520 -7.93 -21.28 -0.73
N HIS A 521 -7.95 -21.15 0.60
CA HIS A 521 -8.80 -21.93 1.49
C HIS A 521 -9.57 -21.01 2.42
N GLU A 522 -10.86 -21.26 2.60
CA GLU A 522 -11.68 -20.53 3.57
C GLU A 522 -11.34 -20.95 5.00
N ILE A 523 -11.39 -19.99 5.93
CA ILE A 523 -11.26 -20.25 7.35
C ILE A 523 -12.67 -20.32 7.94
N GLU A 524 -13.06 -21.53 8.36
CA GLU A 524 -14.40 -21.77 8.88
C GLU A 524 -14.74 -20.86 10.06
N GLY A 525 -15.88 -20.21 9.97
CA GLY A 525 -16.41 -19.34 11.02
C GLY A 525 -15.71 -17.98 11.16
N GLN A 526 -14.75 -17.64 10.31
CA GLN A 526 -14.10 -16.34 10.31
C GLN A 526 -14.54 -15.48 9.13
N MET A 527 -14.77 -14.22 9.42
CA MET A 527 -15.06 -13.20 8.40
C MET A 527 -13.87 -12.25 8.28
N GLY A 528 -13.47 -11.96 7.06
CA GLY A 528 -12.44 -10.96 6.80
C GLY A 528 -12.92 -9.57 7.23
N VAL A 529 -12.20 -8.94 8.14
CA VAL A 529 -12.59 -7.67 8.77
C VAL A 529 -12.77 -6.55 7.74
N ALA A 530 -11.98 -6.58 6.66
CA ALA A 530 -12.03 -5.54 5.64
C ALA A 530 -13.03 -5.82 4.51
N THR A 531 -13.42 -7.08 4.28
CA THR A 531 -14.20 -7.48 3.11
C THR A 531 -15.64 -7.87 3.44
N GLY A 532 -15.96 -8.21 4.71
CA GLY A 532 -17.24 -8.78 5.10
C GLY A 532 -17.53 -10.15 4.47
N ARG A 533 -16.52 -10.82 3.91
CA ARG A 533 -16.57 -12.15 3.30
C ARG A 533 -15.88 -13.18 4.18
N PRO A 534 -16.05 -14.48 3.94
CA PRO A 534 -15.24 -15.48 4.62
C PRO A 534 -13.76 -15.15 4.53
N ALA A 535 -13.05 -15.26 5.65
CA ALA A 535 -11.60 -15.11 5.67
C ALA A 535 -10.95 -16.26 4.89
N VAL A 536 -9.93 -15.95 4.11
CA VAL A 536 -9.20 -16.96 3.32
C VAL A 536 -7.71 -16.85 3.57
N TRP A 537 -6.99 -17.95 3.45
CA TRP A 537 -5.54 -18.00 3.38
C TRP A 537 -5.10 -18.68 2.08
N SER A 538 -3.91 -18.38 1.62
CA SER A 538 -3.32 -18.98 0.41
C SER A 538 -2.10 -19.82 0.78
N GLU A 539 -1.89 -20.94 0.12
CA GLU A 539 -0.64 -21.70 0.24
C GLU A 539 0.57 -20.86 -0.21
N GLY A 540 0.39 -19.98 -1.21
CA GLY A 540 1.40 -19.04 -1.65
C GLY A 540 1.83 -18.01 -0.60
N ASP A 541 1.08 -17.87 0.50
CA ASP A 541 1.44 -17.00 1.64
C ASP A 541 2.42 -17.68 2.62
N LEU A 542 2.92 -18.88 2.31
CA LEU A 542 3.88 -19.59 3.18
C LEU A 542 5.11 -18.74 3.51
N PRO A 543 5.83 -18.11 2.58
CA PRO A 543 6.99 -17.28 2.92
C PRO A 543 6.62 -16.09 3.82
N LEU A 544 5.46 -15.48 3.62
CA LEU A 544 4.94 -14.44 4.51
C LEU A 544 4.75 -14.96 5.93
N ASN A 545 4.11 -16.11 6.08
CA ASN A 545 3.89 -16.72 7.39
C ASN A 545 5.19 -17.12 8.07
N MET A 546 6.18 -17.59 7.31
CA MET A 546 7.53 -17.87 7.82
C MET A 546 8.24 -16.59 8.29
N ALA A 547 8.07 -15.48 7.60
CA ALA A 547 8.66 -14.20 7.98
C ALA A 547 8.09 -13.62 9.30
N ILE A 548 6.88 -14.00 9.70
CA ILE A 548 6.20 -13.46 10.90
C ILE A 548 5.97 -14.49 12.01
N SER A 549 6.51 -15.68 11.87
CA SER A 549 6.39 -16.76 12.86
C SER A 549 7.18 -16.44 14.14
N SER A 550 6.64 -16.85 15.30
CA SER A 550 7.36 -16.75 16.58
C SER A 550 8.45 -17.82 16.73
N ASN A 551 8.30 -18.95 16.04
CA ASN A 551 9.22 -20.10 16.10
C ASN A 551 10.42 -19.95 15.15
N VAL A 552 11.04 -18.77 15.13
CA VAL A 552 12.06 -18.40 14.15
C VAL A 552 13.21 -17.64 14.81
N LEU A 553 14.38 -17.69 14.20
CA LEU A 553 15.47 -16.75 14.45
C LEU A 553 15.32 -15.57 13.49
N ALA A 554 15.19 -14.35 14.00
CA ALA A 554 15.17 -13.13 13.20
C ALA A 554 16.44 -12.30 13.44
N VAL A 555 17.03 -11.82 12.34
CA VAL A 555 18.23 -10.98 12.38
C VAL A 555 18.04 -9.71 11.56
N GLY A 556 18.73 -8.66 11.97
CA GLY A 556 18.81 -7.40 11.23
C GLY A 556 19.88 -7.42 10.14
N LYS A 557 20.11 -6.28 9.52
CA LYS A 557 21.12 -6.09 8.46
C LYS A 557 22.56 -6.33 8.94
N ASP A 558 22.81 -6.26 10.24
CA ASP A 558 24.09 -6.58 10.88
C ASP A 558 24.25 -8.07 11.19
N ALA A 559 23.33 -8.92 10.73
CA ALA A 559 23.29 -10.36 10.96
C ALA A 559 23.11 -10.76 12.43
N LYS A 560 22.70 -9.83 13.32
CA LYS A 560 22.44 -10.08 14.73
C LYS A 560 20.96 -10.07 15.04
N ARG A 561 20.56 -10.77 16.09
CA ARG A 561 19.22 -10.62 16.67
C ARG A 561 19.02 -9.19 17.17
N TYR A 562 17.79 -8.70 17.09
CA TYR A 562 17.43 -7.35 17.51
C TYR A 562 16.21 -7.33 18.46
N THR A 563 15.55 -8.48 18.67
CA THR A 563 14.34 -8.58 19.49
C THR A 563 14.12 -10.01 19.95
N SER A 564 13.25 -10.18 20.98
CA SER A 564 12.59 -11.46 21.21
C SER A 564 11.55 -11.68 20.08
N GLU A 565 11.65 -12.80 19.39
CA GLU A 565 10.77 -13.13 18.27
C GLU A 565 9.38 -13.61 18.72
N THR A 566 9.08 -13.63 20.01
CA THR A 566 7.80 -14.11 20.58
C THR A 566 6.58 -13.43 19.95
N ALA A 567 6.73 -12.16 19.59
CA ALA A 567 5.70 -11.40 18.86
C ALA A 567 6.38 -10.53 17.80
N LEU A 568 7.08 -11.18 16.88
CA LEU A 568 7.95 -10.54 15.89
C LEU A 568 7.25 -9.43 15.07
N SER A 569 5.97 -9.61 14.75
CA SER A 569 5.20 -8.66 13.97
C SER A 569 4.80 -7.39 14.74
N MET A 570 4.91 -7.39 16.08
CA MET A 570 4.38 -6.33 16.93
C MET A 570 5.45 -5.43 17.52
N PHE A 571 6.67 -5.97 17.77
CA PHE A 571 7.65 -5.27 18.58
C PHE A 571 8.96 -5.08 17.83
N ASN A 572 9.43 -3.85 17.86
CA ASN A 572 10.76 -3.42 17.43
C ASN A 572 11.17 -3.69 15.95
N PRO A 573 10.26 -3.83 14.96
CA PRO A 573 10.70 -3.98 13.56
C PRO A 573 11.48 -2.77 13.07
N TRP A 574 11.28 -1.59 13.66
CA TRP A 574 12.03 -0.37 13.38
C TRP A 574 13.52 -0.47 13.74
N ILE A 575 13.92 -1.40 14.64
CA ILE A 575 15.33 -1.61 15.00
C ILE A 575 16.08 -2.26 13.84
N SER A 576 15.44 -3.20 13.14
CA SER A 576 16.05 -3.87 11.97
C SER A 576 16.11 -2.98 10.73
N GLY A 577 15.28 -1.95 10.67
CA GLY A 577 15.10 -1.10 9.49
C GLY A 577 14.02 -1.61 8.53
N PRO A 578 14.04 -1.16 7.24
CA PRO A 578 13.04 -1.54 6.25
C PRO A 578 12.96 -3.06 5.99
N HIS A 579 14.04 -3.77 6.22
CA HIS A 579 14.13 -5.21 6.03
C HIS A 579 14.70 -5.90 7.28
N PHE A 580 14.23 -7.11 7.50
CA PHE A 580 14.79 -8.07 8.46
C PHE A 580 14.87 -9.44 7.77
N TYR A 581 15.54 -10.38 8.40
CA TYR A 581 15.75 -11.70 7.82
C TYR A 581 15.36 -12.77 8.82
N THR A 582 14.52 -13.72 8.44
CA THR A 582 14.22 -14.89 9.25
C THR A 582 14.94 -16.11 8.72
N ILE A 583 15.58 -16.85 9.60
CA ILE A 583 16.48 -17.94 9.26
C ILE A 583 15.85 -19.28 9.68
N TYR A 584 15.78 -20.20 8.74
CA TYR A 584 15.23 -21.53 8.91
C TYR A 584 16.24 -22.60 8.49
N GLY A 585 16.21 -23.73 9.17
CA GLY A 585 16.84 -24.95 8.68
C GLY A 585 15.84 -25.87 7.98
N SER A 586 16.33 -26.79 7.18
CA SER A 586 15.48 -27.76 6.46
C SER A 586 14.62 -28.63 7.37
N ASP A 587 15.04 -28.88 8.60
CA ASP A 587 14.23 -29.64 9.58
C ASP A 587 12.94 -28.89 9.96
N GLN A 588 13.04 -27.56 10.14
CA GLN A 588 11.87 -26.71 10.40
C GLN A 588 10.93 -26.66 9.20
N VAL A 589 11.47 -26.56 7.98
CA VAL A 589 10.68 -26.58 6.74
C VAL A 589 9.96 -27.91 6.57
N ALA A 590 10.64 -29.04 6.82
CA ALA A 590 10.04 -30.37 6.79
C ALA A 590 8.91 -30.52 7.83
N LYS A 591 9.04 -29.93 9.01
CA LYS A 591 7.98 -29.90 10.01
C LYS A 591 6.78 -29.10 9.51
N ILE A 592 7.00 -27.91 8.93
CA ILE A 592 5.91 -27.10 8.35
C ILE A 592 5.20 -27.86 7.23
N ALA A 593 5.94 -28.56 6.38
CA ALA A 593 5.37 -29.37 5.31
C ALA A 593 4.48 -30.50 5.81
N SER A 594 4.86 -31.16 6.92
CA SER A 594 4.15 -32.34 7.44
C SER A 594 3.13 -32.04 8.53
N GLU A 595 3.33 -31.01 9.33
CA GLU A 595 2.54 -30.71 10.53
C GLU A 595 1.94 -29.29 10.52
N GLY A 596 2.51 -28.37 9.72
CA GLY A 596 2.15 -26.94 9.75
C GLY A 596 2.89 -26.15 10.84
N PHE A 597 2.41 -24.94 11.08
CA PHE A 597 2.88 -24.09 12.17
C PHE A 597 2.25 -24.52 13.50
N ASP A 598 3.00 -24.52 14.60
CA ASP A 598 2.47 -24.86 15.93
C ASP A 598 1.44 -23.86 16.44
N GLU A 599 1.59 -22.59 16.09
CA GLU A 599 0.66 -21.51 16.40
C GLU A 599 0.40 -20.71 15.13
N VAL A 600 -0.74 -20.00 15.06
CA VAL A 600 -1.03 -19.10 13.95
C VAL A 600 -0.01 -17.97 13.93
N PRO A 601 0.78 -17.82 12.86
CA PRO A 601 1.67 -16.68 12.73
C PRO A 601 0.89 -15.37 12.83
N TYR A 602 1.27 -14.51 13.76
CA TYR A 602 0.55 -13.28 14.01
C TYR A 602 1.16 -12.11 13.26
N GLY A 603 0.39 -11.54 12.33
CA GLY A 603 0.78 -10.33 11.63
C GLY A 603 -0.41 -9.40 11.37
N PRO A 604 -0.30 -8.10 11.68
CA PRO A 604 -1.36 -7.14 11.40
C PRO A 604 -1.75 -7.10 9.93
N SER A 605 -0.78 -7.25 9.04
CA SER A 605 -0.99 -7.20 7.59
C SER A 605 -1.93 -8.27 7.07
N THR A 606 -1.90 -9.46 7.65
CA THR A 606 -2.72 -10.59 7.19
C THR A 606 -4.21 -10.41 7.51
N SER A 607 -4.55 -9.73 8.63
CA SER A 607 -5.94 -9.53 9.05
C SER A 607 -6.53 -8.20 8.59
N TYR A 608 -5.73 -7.15 8.41
CA TYR A 608 -6.22 -5.79 8.20
C TYR A 608 -6.51 -5.43 6.75
N LEU A 609 -5.74 -5.94 5.80
CA LEU A 609 -5.86 -5.53 4.41
C LEU A 609 -6.60 -6.52 3.52
N GLY A 610 -6.99 -7.68 4.03
CA GLY A 610 -7.61 -8.71 3.21
C GLY A 610 -6.66 -9.37 2.20
N TYR A 611 -5.37 -9.29 2.42
CA TYR A 611 -4.34 -10.00 1.65
C TYR A 611 -4.17 -11.47 2.06
N GLY A 612 -5.18 -12.08 2.51
CA GLY A 612 -5.11 -13.37 3.13
C GLY A 612 -5.10 -13.26 4.64
N THR A 613 -5.28 -14.36 5.31
CA THR A 613 -5.10 -14.52 6.73
C THR A 613 -3.87 -15.39 6.96
N SER A 614 -3.37 -15.40 8.19
CA SER A 614 -2.33 -16.35 8.55
C SER A 614 -2.81 -17.78 8.33
N ILE A 615 -1.91 -18.64 7.91
CA ILE A 615 -2.15 -20.09 7.78
C ILE A 615 -2.59 -20.61 9.15
N PRO A 616 -3.71 -21.33 9.26
CA PRO A 616 -4.17 -21.87 10.53
C PRO A 616 -3.14 -22.82 11.15
N ALA A 617 -3.03 -22.82 12.48
CA ALA A 617 -2.11 -23.72 13.19
C ALA A 617 -2.38 -25.18 12.83
N ASN A 618 -1.33 -25.99 12.86
CA ASN A 618 -1.36 -27.43 12.56
C ASN A 618 -1.96 -27.75 11.18
N THR A 619 -1.77 -26.86 10.21
CA THR A 619 -2.17 -27.06 8.81
C THR A 619 -0.96 -27.44 7.97
N PRO A 620 -0.79 -28.70 7.54
CA PRO A 620 0.31 -29.14 6.71
C PRO A 620 0.35 -28.45 5.36
N ILE A 621 1.54 -28.04 4.93
CA ILE A 621 1.79 -27.43 3.60
C ILE A 621 2.66 -28.42 2.79
N ALA A 622 2.04 -29.46 2.27
CA ALA A 622 2.75 -30.57 1.65
C ALA A 622 3.64 -30.18 0.46
N ASN A 623 3.35 -29.04 -0.19
CA ASN A 623 4.10 -28.46 -1.31
C ASN A 623 5.03 -27.30 -0.88
N ALA A 624 5.43 -27.25 0.41
CA ALA A 624 6.28 -26.19 0.93
C ALA A 624 7.57 -25.98 0.13
N ASP A 625 8.24 -27.06 -0.30
CA ASP A 625 9.45 -26.97 -1.11
C ASP A 625 9.19 -26.29 -2.47
N GLU A 626 8.09 -26.65 -3.15
CA GLU A 626 7.70 -26.02 -4.43
C GLU A 626 7.42 -24.53 -4.26
N ILE A 627 6.68 -24.16 -3.21
CA ILE A 627 6.38 -22.75 -2.90
C ILE A 627 7.66 -21.97 -2.59
N LEU A 628 8.56 -22.54 -1.80
CA LEU A 628 9.84 -21.89 -1.48
C LEU A 628 10.75 -21.79 -2.70
N ASP A 629 10.79 -22.77 -3.58
CA ASP A 629 11.56 -22.69 -4.83
C ASP A 629 11.00 -21.59 -5.75
N ALA A 630 9.67 -21.42 -5.84
CA ALA A 630 9.06 -20.30 -6.54
C ALA A 630 9.39 -18.95 -5.91
N ALA A 631 9.44 -18.87 -4.58
CA ALA A 631 9.83 -17.65 -3.87
C ALA A 631 11.33 -17.31 -4.03
N ILE A 632 12.18 -18.33 -4.19
CA ILE A 632 13.60 -18.15 -4.52
C ILE A 632 13.75 -17.58 -5.94
N GLU A 633 12.99 -18.10 -6.90
CA GLU A 633 12.97 -17.58 -8.27
C GLU A 633 12.45 -16.14 -8.30
N ALA A 634 11.47 -15.81 -7.46
CA ALA A 634 10.95 -14.45 -7.30
C ALA A 634 11.90 -13.50 -6.53
N GLY A 635 12.96 -14.01 -5.90
CA GLY A 635 14.07 -13.21 -5.36
C GLY A 635 13.91 -12.68 -3.93
N TYR A 636 12.96 -13.19 -3.14
CA TYR A 636 12.77 -12.77 -1.74
C TYR A 636 12.94 -13.91 -0.71
N VAL A 637 13.29 -15.10 -1.18
CA VAL A 637 13.76 -16.21 -0.35
C VAL A 637 15.12 -16.65 -0.88
N TYR A 638 16.02 -17.01 0.02
CA TYR A 638 17.35 -17.52 -0.30
C TYR A 638 17.53 -18.90 0.26
N LYS A 639 18.32 -19.74 -0.43
CA LYS A 639 18.61 -21.13 -0.04
C LYS A 639 20.10 -21.42 -0.21
N ALA A 640 20.70 -22.08 0.78
CA ALA A 640 22.12 -22.41 0.76
C ALA A 640 22.44 -23.71 1.55
N GLY A 641 23.61 -24.29 1.29
CA GLY A 641 24.11 -25.47 2.00
C GLY A 641 24.82 -25.15 3.31
N SER A 642 25.14 -23.89 3.59
CA SER A 642 25.69 -23.43 4.87
C SER A 642 25.12 -22.06 5.26
N ILE A 643 25.28 -21.70 6.54
CA ILE A 643 24.87 -20.40 7.07
C ILE A 643 25.69 -19.27 6.46
N GLU A 644 27.00 -19.48 6.25
CA GLU A 644 27.88 -18.49 5.66
C GLU A 644 27.51 -18.21 4.18
N GLU A 645 27.22 -19.26 3.40
CA GLU A 645 26.75 -19.13 2.02
C GLU A 645 25.38 -18.43 1.98
N LEU A 646 24.50 -18.74 2.92
CA LEU A 646 23.20 -18.09 3.04
C LEU A 646 23.35 -16.60 3.29
N ALA A 647 24.21 -16.23 4.25
CA ALA A 647 24.52 -14.84 4.56
C ALA A 647 25.04 -14.07 3.33
N GLU A 648 26.00 -14.68 2.60
CA GLU A 648 26.57 -14.08 1.38
C GLU A 648 25.47 -13.77 0.35
N LYS A 649 24.55 -14.73 0.11
CA LYS A 649 23.42 -14.53 -0.80
C LYS A 649 22.46 -13.42 -0.37
N MET A 650 22.29 -13.23 0.95
CA MET A 650 21.47 -12.16 1.53
C MET A 650 22.20 -10.81 1.67
N GLY A 651 23.51 -10.75 1.36
CA GLY A 651 24.33 -9.56 1.56
C GLY A 651 24.64 -9.26 3.04
N LEU A 652 24.67 -10.29 3.89
CA LEU A 652 24.99 -10.23 5.32
C LEU A 652 26.41 -10.74 5.60
N ASP A 653 26.95 -10.42 6.80
CA ASP A 653 28.22 -10.98 7.26
C ASP A 653 28.07 -12.45 7.68
N GLY A 654 28.70 -13.36 6.94
CA GLY A 654 28.60 -14.80 7.16
C GLY A 654 29.17 -15.26 8.50
N THR A 655 30.24 -14.63 8.98
CA THR A 655 30.85 -14.97 10.27
C THR A 655 29.92 -14.57 11.42
N VAL A 656 29.34 -13.38 11.34
CA VAL A 656 28.41 -12.87 12.35
C VAL A 656 27.13 -13.71 12.35
N LEU A 657 26.56 -14.02 11.18
CA LEU A 657 25.36 -14.84 11.11
C LEU A 657 25.58 -16.25 11.70
N ALA A 658 26.71 -16.89 11.36
CA ALA A 658 27.03 -18.21 11.89
C ALA A 658 27.19 -18.21 13.42
N GLU A 659 27.79 -17.16 13.99
CA GLU A 659 27.88 -17.01 15.45
C GLU A 659 26.48 -16.76 16.05
N THR A 660 25.65 -15.95 15.44
CA THR A 660 24.28 -15.68 15.89
C THR A 660 23.43 -16.96 15.91
N VAL A 661 23.47 -17.76 14.83
CA VAL A 661 22.77 -19.06 14.77
C VAL A 661 23.28 -20.03 15.84
N LYS A 662 24.60 -20.09 16.03
CA LYS A 662 25.20 -20.96 17.06
C LYS A 662 24.73 -20.57 18.47
N ASN A 663 24.73 -19.29 18.82
CA ASN A 663 24.28 -18.80 20.11
C ASN A 663 22.79 -19.08 20.31
N TYR A 664 21.97 -18.80 19.32
CA TYR A 664 20.53 -19.07 19.33
C TYR A 664 20.23 -20.57 19.52
N ASN A 665 20.92 -21.45 18.81
CA ASN A 665 20.78 -22.89 18.99
C ASN A 665 21.19 -23.32 20.42
N GLY A 666 22.20 -22.69 21.02
CA GLY A 666 22.56 -22.89 22.42
C GLY A 666 21.44 -22.51 23.39
N TYR A 667 20.71 -21.43 23.14
CA TYR A 667 19.50 -21.06 23.91
C TYR A 667 18.38 -22.10 23.73
N CYS A 668 18.23 -22.64 22.53
CA CYS A 668 17.26 -23.73 22.28
C CYS A 668 17.60 -24.99 23.07
N GLU A 669 18.90 -25.37 23.20
CA GLU A 669 19.35 -26.53 23.98
C GLU A 669 19.12 -26.35 25.49
N THR A 670 19.32 -25.13 25.99
CA THR A 670 19.14 -24.83 27.42
C THR A 670 17.70 -24.52 27.80
N GLY A 671 16.85 -24.14 26.80
CA GLY A 671 15.50 -23.66 27.02
C GLY A 671 15.43 -22.25 27.61
N VAL A 672 16.55 -21.51 27.63
CA VAL A 672 16.64 -20.17 28.21
C VAL A 672 17.33 -19.23 27.21
N ASP A 673 16.63 -18.23 26.78
CA ASP A 673 17.17 -17.12 25.97
C ASP A 673 17.70 -16.03 26.88
N GLU A 674 19.03 -16.01 27.07
CA GLU A 674 19.73 -15.03 27.92
C GLU A 674 19.83 -13.64 27.27
N GLU A 675 19.58 -13.53 25.95
CA GLU A 675 19.78 -12.31 25.19
C GLU A 675 18.53 -11.42 25.18
N PHE A 676 17.36 -11.99 24.85
CA PHE A 676 16.09 -11.26 24.69
C PHE A 676 14.94 -11.86 25.50
N GLY A 677 15.14 -12.93 26.22
CA GLY A 677 14.12 -13.56 27.08
C GLY A 677 12.97 -14.19 26.29
N LYS A 678 13.25 -14.73 25.10
CA LYS A 678 12.25 -15.44 24.29
C LYS A 678 11.69 -16.63 25.08
N ASP A 679 10.36 -16.77 25.07
CA ASP A 679 9.69 -17.89 25.74
C ASP A 679 10.19 -19.23 25.20
N ALA A 680 10.51 -20.16 26.12
CA ALA A 680 11.06 -21.48 25.80
C ALA A 680 10.22 -22.26 24.77
N LYS A 681 8.90 -22.10 24.78
CA LYS A 681 8.00 -22.74 23.79
C LYS A 681 8.25 -22.33 22.35
N TYR A 682 8.88 -21.19 22.13
CA TYR A 682 9.21 -20.65 20.80
C TYR A 682 10.68 -20.83 20.41
N LEU A 683 11.49 -21.42 21.29
CA LEU A 683 12.88 -21.72 20.99
C LEU A 683 12.98 -22.99 20.14
N VAL A 684 13.03 -22.80 18.83
CA VAL A 684 13.18 -23.87 17.84
C VAL A 684 14.51 -23.71 17.12
N PRO A 685 15.42 -24.71 17.19
CA PRO A 685 16.76 -24.57 16.65
C PRO A 685 16.77 -24.56 15.12
N VAL A 686 17.71 -23.80 14.56
CA VAL A 686 17.99 -23.77 13.13
C VAL A 686 18.90 -24.94 12.79
N THR A 687 18.32 -26.04 12.26
CA THR A 687 19.02 -27.30 11.97
C THR A 687 18.63 -27.87 10.60
N GLY A 688 19.48 -28.77 10.09
CA GLY A 688 19.26 -29.47 8.83
C GLY A 688 20.47 -29.38 7.89
N GLU A 689 20.32 -29.94 6.70
CA GLU A 689 21.38 -29.94 5.67
C GLU A 689 21.32 -28.70 4.76
N THR A 690 20.21 -27.99 4.77
CA THR A 690 19.95 -26.82 3.94
C THR A 690 19.33 -25.73 4.81
N TYR A 691 19.66 -24.49 4.48
CA TYR A 691 19.21 -23.31 5.21
C TYR A 691 18.46 -22.36 4.28
N TYR A 692 17.44 -21.70 4.84
CA TYR A 692 16.61 -20.75 4.14
C TYR A 692 16.64 -19.41 4.87
N GLY A 693 16.69 -18.34 4.08
CA GLY A 693 16.56 -16.96 4.57
C GLY A 693 15.39 -16.28 3.88
N ILE A 694 14.43 -15.83 4.67
CA ILE A 694 13.28 -15.10 4.18
C ILE A 694 13.54 -13.61 4.40
N VAL A 695 13.40 -12.80 3.35
CA VAL A 695 13.51 -11.34 3.47
C VAL A 695 12.16 -10.80 3.90
N GLY A 696 12.06 -10.49 5.18
CA GLY A 696 10.89 -9.80 5.73
C GLY A 696 10.97 -8.30 5.49
N SER A 697 9.82 -7.68 5.30
CA SER A 697 9.68 -6.23 5.12
C SER A 697 8.93 -5.61 6.29
N SER A 698 9.44 -4.48 6.74
CA SER A 698 8.76 -3.61 7.70
C SER A 698 8.09 -2.47 6.95
N TYR A 699 6.88 -2.14 7.36
CA TYR A 699 6.08 -1.09 6.75
C TYR A 699 5.88 0.06 7.72
N CYS A 700 5.99 1.26 7.18
CA CYS A 700 5.66 2.49 7.87
C CYS A 700 4.17 2.77 7.69
N TYR A 701 3.43 2.89 8.79
CA TYR A 701 2.06 3.38 8.73
C TYR A 701 2.10 4.89 8.57
N SER A 702 1.47 5.39 7.54
CA SER A 702 1.31 6.81 7.36
C SER A 702 0.50 7.42 8.49
N THR A 703 0.98 8.46 9.04
CA THR A 703 0.27 9.31 10.00
C THR A 703 0.11 10.70 9.41
#